data_cc3b1bff70559f58f2981adb9cbf46e2
#
_entry.id   cc3b1bff70559f58f2981adb9cbf46e2
#
_cell.length_a   1.000
_cell.length_b   1.000
_cell.length_c   1.000
_cell.angle_alpha   90.00
_cell.angle_beta   90.00
_cell.angle_gamma   90.00
#
_symmetry.space_group_name_H-M   'P 1'
#
loop_
_entity.id
_entity.type
_entity.pdbx_description
1 polymer ?
#
loop_
_entity_poly.entity_id
_entity_poly.type
_entity_poly.pdbx_seq_one_letter_code
_entity_poly.pdbx_strand_id
1 'polypeptide(L)'
;MSPTRSFTPVSIALVLSVAIAIASMQAARTAPKQPKIDGRVAPLLKVGNLSFKDLNRNGVLDPYEDWRLPVDRRVADLLSRMTLEEKAGLMQITSFNAGSLDDYLNQRNIRYFILRDNLTARELAARANTAQELAEKSRLGIPIVFASNPRNHVRDNLVYEEAEAAGEFSSWPGTLGLAATNDIKLIRAFAEIARAEWRAAGIQKCYGYQVDVATEPRWYRIQTTFGESPKWNAEIAREIVLGFQGPALGPESVAQSIKHFPGDGPVDKGLDPHNSWGQWAVYPTPGSFFKYQLPPFQAAVDAGTSSIMSYYNNPSNERSGEQLPKEWWQSDKQQFEEVAGAYNMTLLTRLLRGRMGFKGYVNTDTGVLTNNAFGVENLTAPQRFAKAVKAGVALFSDSNSPQGLLDAVHQHLLEESDLTPEVALLLKEIFQLGLFENPYTDSEVAQKIASSPASAARADEAHRKSIVLLRNDRKLLPMTGARKLYVEVMAGQPASFGGRGGAGGRGELAGRRGTPAVNGTAALKALLSKDPSVQIVDSIDQADVALVWLRPTVYQRPEHDYADIALSPLTGVDVAKVKQIEAAKPTVLVINFINPWIINEVEPGAAAVMATFDVKAEGLLDVVRGRFAPVGKLPLTIPADQAAVDRNAPDVPGFAEAFDYAYKNRVSDKYVFGFGLTYSK
;
A
#
# COMPACT_ATOMS: atom_id res chain seq x y z
N MET A 1 7.94 -73.92 -43.50
CA MET A 1 8.41 -73.00 -44.55
C MET A 1 7.96 -71.58 -44.07
N SER A 2 8.87 -70.83 -43.46
CA SER A 2 8.64 -69.42 -43.03
C SER A 2 9.35 -68.50 -44.02
N PRO A 3 8.76 -67.41 -44.47
CA PRO A 3 9.48 -66.45 -45.30
C PRO A 3 10.20 -65.39 -44.42
N THR A 4 11.48 -65.29 -44.59
CA THR A 4 12.36 -64.23 -44.14
C THR A 4 12.05 -62.92 -44.88
N ARG A 5 11.67 -61.86 -44.17
CA ARG A 5 11.58 -60.49 -44.71
C ARG A 5 12.93 -59.81 -44.59
N SER A 6 13.52 -59.46 -45.72
CA SER A 6 14.70 -58.60 -45.83
C SER A 6 14.33 -57.15 -45.58
N PHE A 7 15.00 -56.48 -44.63
CA PHE A 7 14.94 -55.05 -44.46
C PHE A 7 15.87 -54.34 -45.44
N THR A 8 15.35 -53.44 -46.24
CA THR A 8 16.11 -52.63 -47.20
C THR A 8 16.86 -51.48 -46.50
N PRO A 9 18.07 -51.09 -46.94
CA PRO A 9 18.92 -50.10 -46.31
C PRO A 9 18.41 -48.65 -46.38
N VAL A 10 17.27 -48.38 -46.99
CA VAL A 10 16.66 -47.01 -47.09
C VAL A 10 16.06 -46.52 -45.77
N SER A 11 15.65 -47.45 -44.88
CA SER A 11 15.01 -47.04 -43.58
C SER A 11 15.99 -46.55 -42.53
N ILE A 12 17.28 -46.91 -42.62
CA ILE A 12 18.29 -46.49 -41.63
C ILE A 12 18.80 -45.08 -41.92
N ALA A 13 18.89 -44.65 -43.18
CA ALA A 13 19.32 -43.32 -43.56
C ALA A 13 18.29 -42.23 -43.20
N LEU A 14 16.97 -42.56 -43.20
CA LEU A 14 15.92 -41.59 -42.84
C LEU A 14 15.82 -41.35 -41.35
N VAL A 15 16.13 -42.37 -40.52
CA VAL A 15 16.13 -42.22 -39.04
C VAL A 15 17.35 -41.44 -38.56
N LEU A 16 18.53 -41.61 -39.19
CA LEU A 16 19.70 -40.79 -38.86
C LEU A 16 19.54 -39.33 -39.29
N SER A 17 18.91 -39.04 -40.42
CA SER A 17 18.68 -37.69 -40.90
C SER A 17 17.69 -36.93 -40.04
N VAL A 18 16.66 -37.57 -39.50
CA VAL A 18 15.70 -37.00 -38.58
C VAL A 18 16.33 -36.75 -37.19
N ALA A 19 17.17 -37.65 -36.70
CA ALA A 19 17.89 -37.48 -35.43
C ALA A 19 18.92 -36.33 -35.50
N ILE A 20 19.59 -36.11 -36.60
CA ILE A 20 20.52 -35.00 -36.83
C ILE A 20 19.75 -33.67 -36.98
N ALA A 21 18.57 -33.68 -37.62
CA ALA A 21 17.72 -32.50 -37.76
C ALA A 21 17.10 -32.08 -36.41
N ILE A 22 16.73 -33.06 -35.56
CA ILE A 22 16.23 -32.75 -34.19
C ILE A 22 17.37 -32.26 -33.29
N ALA A 23 18.58 -32.78 -33.41
CA ALA A 23 19.75 -32.29 -32.69
C ALA A 23 20.18 -30.87 -33.12
N SER A 24 20.02 -30.53 -34.40
CA SER A 24 20.29 -29.19 -34.93
C SER A 24 19.18 -28.18 -34.63
N MET A 25 17.94 -28.60 -34.41
CA MET A 25 16.87 -27.73 -33.96
C MET A 25 16.97 -27.36 -32.46
N GLN A 26 17.69 -28.11 -31.62
CA GLN A 26 17.96 -27.75 -30.23
C GLN A 26 19.12 -26.77 -30.05
N ALA A 27 19.86 -26.39 -31.08
CA ALA A 27 21.07 -25.57 -31.00
C ALA A 27 20.89 -24.09 -31.41
N ALA A 28 19.71 -23.67 -31.78
CA ALA A 28 19.44 -22.23 -31.98
C ALA A 28 18.91 -21.57 -30.68
N ARG A 29 19.63 -21.71 -29.55
CA ARG A 29 19.48 -20.77 -28.44
C ARG A 29 20.02 -19.43 -28.95
N THR A 30 19.12 -18.49 -29.21
CA THR A 30 19.51 -17.09 -29.43
C THR A 30 20.52 -16.70 -28.36
N ALA A 31 21.67 -16.18 -28.77
CA ALA A 31 22.68 -15.71 -27.84
C ALA A 31 22.01 -14.80 -26.79
N PRO A 32 22.28 -14.97 -25.49
CA PRO A 32 21.64 -14.17 -24.46
C PRO A 32 21.91 -12.70 -24.73
N LYS A 33 20.83 -11.87 -24.76
CA LYS A 33 20.94 -10.44 -24.99
C LYS A 33 21.60 -9.80 -23.77
N GLN A 34 22.66 -9.05 -23.98
CA GLN A 34 23.36 -8.29 -22.93
C GLN A 34 22.37 -7.39 -22.19
N PRO A 35 22.17 -7.53 -20.86
CA PRO A 35 21.40 -6.55 -20.09
C PRO A 35 22.15 -5.22 -20.02
N LYS A 36 21.47 -4.14 -19.60
CA LYS A 36 22.14 -2.90 -19.26
C LYS A 36 23.03 -3.14 -18.05
N ILE A 37 24.34 -3.10 -18.25
CA ILE A 37 25.32 -3.18 -17.16
C ILE A 37 25.79 -1.77 -16.86
N ASP A 38 25.68 -1.35 -15.61
CA ASP A 38 26.23 -0.11 -15.11
C ASP A 38 27.02 -0.41 -13.82
N GLY A 39 28.35 -0.42 -13.91
CA GLY A 39 29.29 -0.59 -12.81
C GLY A 39 30.07 0.69 -12.63
N ARG A 40 29.85 1.39 -11.51
CA ARG A 40 30.54 2.62 -11.20
C ARG A 40 31.78 2.39 -10.34
N VAL A 41 31.80 1.31 -9.62
CA VAL A 41 32.86 0.94 -8.67
C VAL A 41 33.43 -0.44 -8.94
N ALA A 42 32.58 -1.44 -9.18
CA ALA A 42 33.00 -2.80 -9.48
C ALA A 42 33.68 -2.84 -10.88
N PRO A 43 34.84 -3.53 -10.99
CA PRO A 43 35.46 -3.77 -12.29
C PRO A 43 34.53 -4.52 -13.23
N LEU A 44 34.75 -4.37 -14.54
CA LEU A 44 34.02 -5.12 -15.55
C LEU A 44 34.87 -6.27 -16.08
N LEU A 45 34.34 -7.47 -16.02
CA LEU A 45 34.90 -8.66 -16.64
C LEU A 45 34.36 -8.82 -18.07
N LYS A 46 35.19 -9.26 -18.99
CA LYS A 46 34.84 -9.60 -20.37
C LYS A 46 34.92 -11.10 -20.60
N VAL A 47 33.82 -11.70 -21.05
CA VAL A 47 33.78 -13.10 -21.47
C VAL A 47 33.22 -13.13 -22.90
N GLY A 48 34.12 -13.27 -23.86
CA GLY A 48 33.78 -13.04 -25.29
C GLY A 48 33.35 -11.58 -25.48
N ASN A 49 32.18 -11.37 -26.10
CA ASN A 49 31.62 -10.04 -26.34
C ASN A 49 30.71 -9.55 -25.20
N LEU A 50 30.58 -10.32 -24.11
CA LEU A 50 29.69 -9.99 -23.00
C LEU A 50 30.45 -9.37 -21.85
N SER A 51 29.75 -8.47 -21.12
CA SER A 51 30.26 -7.77 -19.93
C SER A 51 29.55 -8.27 -18.69
N PHE A 52 30.29 -8.34 -17.57
CA PHE A 52 29.82 -8.74 -16.26
C PHE A 52 30.47 -7.82 -15.21
N LYS A 53 29.86 -7.67 -14.06
CA LYS A 53 30.46 -6.97 -12.92
C LYS A 53 31.26 -7.97 -12.07
N ASP A 54 32.49 -7.62 -11.71
CA ASP A 54 33.29 -8.33 -10.68
C ASP A 54 32.96 -7.66 -9.32
N LEU A 55 31.88 -8.12 -8.72
CA LEU A 55 31.30 -7.48 -7.53
C LEU A 55 32.14 -7.71 -6.26
N ASN A 56 32.79 -8.88 -6.16
CA ASN A 56 33.70 -9.20 -5.06
C ASN A 56 35.18 -8.90 -5.35
N ARG A 57 35.50 -8.40 -6.55
CA ARG A 57 36.83 -7.95 -7.02
C ARG A 57 37.88 -9.04 -6.97
N ASN A 58 37.51 -10.28 -7.25
CA ASN A 58 38.45 -11.41 -7.27
C ASN A 58 39.04 -11.69 -8.66
N GLY A 59 38.60 -10.99 -9.71
CA GLY A 59 39.07 -11.13 -11.08
C GLY A 59 38.51 -12.37 -11.81
N VAL A 60 37.56 -13.08 -11.22
CA VAL A 60 36.92 -14.30 -11.77
C VAL A 60 35.43 -14.06 -11.89
N LEU A 61 34.81 -14.52 -12.97
CA LEU A 61 33.37 -14.47 -13.10
C LEU A 61 32.72 -15.56 -12.22
N ASP A 62 32.21 -15.16 -11.07
CA ASP A 62 31.52 -16.05 -10.16
C ASP A 62 30.07 -16.31 -10.63
N PRO A 63 29.46 -17.45 -10.24
CA PRO A 63 28.09 -17.77 -10.64
C PRO A 63 27.05 -16.72 -10.27
N TYR A 64 27.17 -16.02 -9.12
CA TYR A 64 26.22 -14.97 -8.73
C TYR A 64 26.33 -13.70 -9.61
N GLU A 65 27.46 -13.47 -10.24
CA GLU A 65 27.75 -12.35 -11.14
C GLU A 65 27.33 -12.65 -12.58
N ASP A 66 27.20 -13.94 -12.92
CA ASP A 66 26.83 -14.36 -14.27
C ASP A 66 25.31 -14.24 -14.50
N TRP A 67 24.89 -13.12 -15.05
CA TRP A 67 23.49 -12.82 -15.37
C TRP A 67 22.85 -13.80 -16.39
N ARG A 68 23.62 -14.67 -17.06
CA ARG A 68 23.12 -15.72 -17.96
C ARG A 68 22.54 -16.91 -17.20
N LEU A 69 22.94 -17.08 -15.94
CA LEU A 69 22.48 -18.19 -15.10
C LEU A 69 21.06 -17.92 -14.54
N PRO A 70 20.29 -18.98 -14.31
CA PRO A 70 19.01 -18.86 -13.61
C PRO A 70 19.19 -18.20 -12.22
N VAL A 71 18.23 -17.36 -11.83
CA VAL A 71 18.27 -16.62 -10.57
C VAL A 71 18.53 -17.54 -9.38
N ASP A 72 17.88 -18.71 -9.30
CA ASP A 72 18.07 -19.63 -8.17
C ASP A 72 19.50 -20.17 -8.06
N ARG A 73 20.23 -20.30 -9.19
CA ARG A 73 21.66 -20.68 -9.21
C ARG A 73 22.53 -19.54 -8.68
N ARG A 74 22.22 -18.31 -9.04
CA ARG A 74 22.91 -17.09 -8.57
C ARG A 74 22.70 -16.90 -7.07
N VAL A 75 21.47 -17.08 -6.60
CA VAL A 75 21.11 -17.02 -5.17
C VAL A 75 21.89 -18.07 -4.38
N ALA A 76 21.93 -19.31 -4.83
CA ALA A 76 22.62 -20.40 -4.14
C ALA A 76 24.14 -20.13 -4.01
N ASP A 77 24.77 -19.60 -5.06
CA ASP A 77 26.20 -19.25 -5.02
C ASP A 77 26.46 -18.10 -4.06
N LEU A 78 25.67 -17.00 -4.14
CA LEU A 78 25.84 -15.85 -3.27
C LEU A 78 25.63 -16.22 -1.79
N LEU A 79 24.60 -17.00 -1.46
CA LEU A 79 24.34 -17.51 -0.12
C LEU A 79 25.52 -18.28 0.46
N SER A 80 26.20 -19.09 -0.35
CA SER A 80 27.36 -19.87 0.09
C SER A 80 28.58 -19.01 0.45
N ARG A 81 28.57 -17.74 0.02
CA ARG A 81 29.65 -16.76 0.25
C ARG A 81 29.34 -15.80 1.41
N MET A 82 28.06 -15.71 1.81
CA MET A 82 27.63 -14.80 2.88
C MET A 82 28.00 -15.34 4.27
N THR A 83 28.45 -14.43 5.14
CA THR A 83 28.62 -14.71 6.57
C THR A 83 27.28 -14.65 7.29
N LEU A 84 27.23 -15.12 8.54
CA LEU A 84 26.05 -15.03 9.39
C LEU A 84 25.61 -13.57 9.58
N GLU A 85 26.56 -12.65 9.79
CA GLU A 85 26.28 -11.21 9.95
C GLU A 85 25.68 -10.60 8.70
N GLU A 86 26.14 -10.99 7.51
CA GLU A 86 25.57 -10.54 6.24
C GLU A 86 24.16 -11.08 6.01
N LYS A 87 23.90 -12.34 6.37
CA LYS A 87 22.54 -12.93 6.33
C LYS A 87 21.60 -12.20 7.31
N ALA A 88 22.03 -12.01 8.55
CA ALA A 88 21.25 -11.34 9.58
C ALA A 88 20.98 -9.87 9.25
N GLY A 89 21.97 -9.17 8.69
CA GLY A 89 21.85 -7.77 8.27
C GLY A 89 20.89 -7.59 7.10
N LEU A 90 20.93 -8.49 6.10
CA LEU A 90 20.01 -8.47 4.97
C LEU A 90 18.53 -8.64 5.39
N MET A 91 18.28 -9.31 6.50
CA MET A 91 16.93 -9.49 7.07
C MET A 91 16.40 -8.25 7.81
N GLN A 92 17.09 -7.11 7.78
CA GLN A 92 16.66 -5.87 8.42
C GLN A 92 16.24 -4.82 7.38
N ILE A 93 15.14 -4.08 7.66
CA ILE A 93 14.75 -2.88 6.93
C ILE A 93 14.58 -1.73 7.91
N THR A 94 15.22 -0.60 7.64
CA THR A 94 15.18 0.59 8.49
C THR A 94 14.94 1.86 7.69
N SER A 95 14.60 2.96 8.37
CA SER A 95 14.52 4.28 7.73
C SER A 95 15.88 4.70 7.19
N PHE A 96 15.88 5.23 5.96
CA PHE A 96 17.10 5.72 5.33
C PHE A 96 17.66 6.94 6.11
N ASN A 97 18.95 6.88 6.43
CA ASN A 97 19.70 7.99 7.01
C ASN A 97 21.06 8.08 6.35
N ALA A 98 21.29 9.14 5.59
CA ALA A 98 22.55 9.35 4.86
C ALA A 98 23.78 9.42 5.79
N GLY A 99 23.64 10.01 6.98
CA GLY A 99 24.75 10.13 7.96
C GLY A 99 25.19 8.81 8.59
N SER A 100 24.33 7.77 8.54
CA SER A 100 24.60 6.44 9.09
C SER A 100 24.77 5.37 8.02
N LEU A 101 24.79 5.75 6.74
CA LEU A 101 24.71 4.78 5.64
C LEU A 101 25.91 3.84 5.59
N ASP A 102 27.14 4.35 5.82
CA ASP A 102 28.35 3.53 5.83
C ASP A 102 28.31 2.48 6.94
N ASP A 103 27.88 2.86 8.14
CA ASP A 103 27.68 1.94 9.28
C ASP A 103 26.61 0.89 8.96
N TYR A 104 25.48 1.30 8.39
CA TYR A 104 24.44 0.37 8.00
C TYR A 104 24.92 -0.66 6.96
N LEU A 105 25.69 -0.22 5.96
CA LEU A 105 26.15 -1.10 4.88
C LEU A 105 27.29 -2.02 5.28
N ASN A 106 28.29 -1.50 6.02
CA ASN A 106 29.57 -2.17 6.24
C ASN A 106 29.72 -2.80 7.63
N GLN A 107 28.97 -2.30 8.65
CA GLN A 107 29.01 -2.88 10.00
C GLN A 107 27.76 -3.73 10.29
N ARG A 108 26.59 -3.29 9.82
CA ARG A 108 25.31 -3.96 10.09
C ARG A 108 24.77 -4.76 8.89
N ASN A 109 25.40 -4.65 7.73
CA ASN A 109 25.07 -5.37 6.49
C ASN A 109 23.61 -5.18 6.00
N ILE A 110 22.95 -4.05 6.35
CA ILE A 110 21.58 -3.74 5.95
C ILE A 110 21.55 -3.34 4.49
N ARG A 111 20.54 -3.82 3.73
CA ARG A 111 20.37 -3.53 2.31
C ARG A 111 18.96 -3.04 1.94
N TYR A 112 18.01 -3.05 2.87
CA TYR A 112 16.66 -2.54 2.67
C TYR A 112 16.46 -1.24 3.45
N PHE A 113 16.00 -0.18 2.77
CA PHE A 113 15.80 1.14 3.40
C PHE A 113 14.45 1.74 3.00
N ILE A 114 13.74 2.32 3.96
CA ILE A 114 12.49 3.05 3.74
C ILE A 114 12.82 4.54 3.56
N LEU A 115 12.45 5.10 2.41
CA LEU A 115 12.52 6.53 2.14
C LEU A 115 11.30 7.22 2.71
N ARG A 116 11.53 8.13 3.66
CA ARG A 116 10.47 8.89 4.34
C ARG A 116 10.46 10.38 3.96
N ASP A 117 11.45 10.81 3.19
CA ASP A 117 11.57 12.21 2.76
C ASP A 117 10.67 12.54 1.58
N ASN A 118 10.17 13.79 1.56
CA ASN A 118 9.42 14.37 0.46
C ASN A 118 10.35 15.15 -0.48
N LEU A 119 11.30 14.46 -1.09
CA LEU A 119 12.22 15.02 -2.08
C LEU A 119 11.64 14.89 -3.49
N THR A 120 12.18 15.73 -4.41
CA THR A 120 11.89 15.60 -5.83
C THR A 120 12.42 14.28 -6.40
N ALA A 121 11.89 13.83 -7.53
CA ALA A 121 12.35 12.60 -8.19
C ALA A 121 13.84 12.68 -8.55
N ARG A 122 14.34 13.87 -8.95
CA ARG A 122 15.74 14.16 -9.21
C ARG A 122 16.62 13.93 -7.98
N GLU A 123 16.23 14.48 -6.84
CA GLU A 123 16.98 14.37 -5.58
C GLU A 123 16.99 12.95 -5.07
N LEU A 124 15.84 12.23 -5.15
CA LEU A 124 15.76 10.82 -4.79
C LEU A 124 16.68 9.97 -5.65
N ALA A 125 16.68 10.16 -6.98
CA ALA A 125 17.53 9.45 -7.92
C ALA A 125 19.03 9.70 -7.64
N ALA A 126 19.42 10.94 -7.38
CA ALA A 126 20.81 11.28 -7.04
C ALA A 126 21.25 10.63 -5.73
N ARG A 127 20.39 10.67 -4.69
CA ARG A 127 20.61 10.03 -3.40
C ARG A 127 20.74 8.51 -3.54
N ALA A 128 19.83 7.87 -4.30
CA ALA A 128 19.87 6.44 -4.54
C ALA A 128 21.17 6.03 -5.23
N ASN A 129 21.62 6.77 -6.24
CA ASN A 129 22.88 6.49 -6.92
C ASN A 129 24.08 6.53 -5.98
N THR A 130 24.20 7.57 -5.14
CA THR A 130 25.29 7.69 -4.17
C THR A 130 25.30 6.51 -3.19
N ALA A 131 24.13 6.10 -2.74
CA ALA A 131 24.01 4.96 -1.82
C ALA A 131 24.35 3.63 -2.52
N GLN A 132 23.96 3.44 -3.77
CA GLN A 132 24.31 2.25 -4.55
C GLN A 132 25.82 2.16 -4.82
N GLU A 133 26.51 3.28 -5.05
CA GLU A 133 27.97 3.29 -5.17
C GLU A 133 28.67 2.82 -3.89
N LEU A 134 28.14 3.18 -2.71
CA LEU A 134 28.65 2.68 -1.44
C LEU A 134 28.38 1.19 -1.26
N ALA A 135 27.18 0.72 -1.62
CA ALA A 135 26.84 -0.70 -1.57
C ALA A 135 27.71 -1.53 -2.52
N GLU A 136 27.98 -1.03 -3.72
CA GLU A 136 28.86 -1.69 -4.71
C GLU A 136 30.31 -1.81 -4.22
N LYS A 137 30.76 -0.98 -3.26
CA LYS A 137 32.07 -1.07 -2.59
C LYS A 137 32.14 -2.18 -1.56
N SER A 138 31.02 -2.68 -1.05
CA SER A 138 31.01 -3.72 -0.01
C SER A 138 31.56 -5.06 -0.52
N ARG A 139 31.87 -5.98 0.41
CA ARG A 139 32.57 -7.25 0.13
C ARG A 139 31.96 -8.09 -1.00
N LEU A 140 30.62 -8.17 -1.10
CA LEU A 140 29.90 -8.94 -2.11
C LEU A 140 29.14 -8.05 -3.09
N GLY A 141 29.23 -6.72 -2.97
CA GLY A 141 28.56 -5.77 -3.85
C GLY A 141 27.03 -5.90 -3.88
N ILE A 142 26.40 -6.40 -2.81
CA ILE A 142 24.94 -6.59 -2.75
C ILE A 142 24.25 -5.23 -2.80
N PRO A 143 23.38 -4.97 -3.81
CA PRO A 143 22.70 -3.70 -3.99
C PRO A 143 21.68 -3.38 -2.91
N ILE A 144 21.35 -2.09 -2.77
CA ILE A 144 20.29 -1.60 -1.91
C ILE A 144 18.92 -1.73 -2.61
N VAL A 145 17.89 -2.07 -1.83
CA VAL A 145 16.48 -1.92 -2.20
C VAL A 145 15.90 -0.73 -1.45
N PHE A 146 15.54 0.32 -2.17
CA PHE A 146 14.80 1.44 -1.60
C PHE A 146 13.30 1.19 -1.65
N ALA A 147 12.69 1.19 -0.48
CA ALA A 147 11.25 1.09 -0.29
C ALA A 147 10.65 2.47 0.02
N SER A 148 9.38 2.66 -0.29
CA SER A 148 8.60 3.81 0.14
C SER A 148 7.15 3.41 0.42
N ASN A 149 6.50 4.07 1.39
CA ASN A 149 5.05 4.06 1.46
C ASN A 149 4.45 4.69 0.18
N PRO A 150 3.17 4.40 -0.14
CA PRO A 150 2.48 5.04 -1.26
C PRO A 150 2.61 6.56 -1.22
N ARG A 151 3.08 7.18 -2.33
CA ARG A 151 3.41 8.62 -2.38
C ARG A 151 2.74 9.41 -3.51
N ASN A 152 1.82 8.77 -4.25
CA ASN A 152 1.15 9.42 -5.38
C ASN A 152 -0.25 9.94 -5.04
N HIS A 153 -0.61 10.09 -3.76
CA HIS A 153 -1.96 10.47 -3.37
C HIS A 153 -2.01 11.88 -2.80
N VAL A 154 -3.09 12.62 -3.10
CA VAL A 154 -3.47 13.79 -2.32
C VAL A 154 -3.95 13.27 -0.96
N ARG A 155 -3.41 13.85 0.11
CA ARG A 155 -3.85 13.55 1.46
C ARG A 155 -3.89 14.84 2.27
N ASP A 156 -5.01 15.06 2.91
CA ASP A 156 -5.17 16.19 3.82
C ASP A 156 -4.66 15.86 5.23
N ASN A 157 -4.73 14.59 5.58
CA ASN A 157 -4.29 14.05 6.85
C ASN A 157 -3.28 12.94 6.60
N LEU A 158 -2.02 13.19 6.92
CA LEU A 158 -1.00 12.16 6.89
C LEU A 158 -1.22 11.21 8.07
N VAL A 159 -1.43 9.95 7.76
CA VAL A 159 -1.55 8.89 8.74
C VAL A 159 -0.27 8.09 8.72
N TYR A 160 0.31 7.84 9.88
CA TYR A 160 1.50 7.03 10.09
C TYR A 160 2.39 6.85 8.86
N GLU A 161 3.35 7.78 8.69
CA GLU A 161 4.47 7.66 7.76
C GLU A 161 4.12 7.57 6.25
N GLU A 162 2.87 7.75 5.87
CA GLU A 162 2.53 7.87 4.47
C GLU A 162 3.06 9.19 3.90
N ALA A 163 3.81 9.10 2.83
CA ALA A 163 4.29 10.28 2.13
C ALA A 163 3.14 10.88 1.30
N GLU A 164 2.95 12.19 1.41
CA GLU A 164 2.16 12.92 0.42
C GLU A 164 2.71 12.67 -1.00
N ALA A 165 1.88 12.91 -2.01
CA ALA A 165 2.36 13.16 -3.35
C ALA A 165 3.22 14.42 -3.30
N ALA A 166 4.46 14.23 -2.97
CA ALA A 166 5.40 15.29 -2.76
C ALA A 166 6.15 15.61 -4.05
N GLY A 167 6.56 16.83 -4.17
CA GLY A 167 7.34 17.30 -5.28
C GLY A 167 6.52 17.21 -6.56
N GLU A 168 7.07 16.51 -7.56
CA GLU A 168 6.55 16.50 -8.93
C GLU A 168 5.99 15.15 -9.36
N PHE A 169 5.87 14.19 -8.42
CA PHE A 169 5.13 12.95 -8.69
C PHE A 169 3.68 13.24 -9.03
N SER A 170 3.10 12.45 -9.93
CA SER A 170 1.68 12.58 -10.27
C SER A 170 0.82 12.41 -9.03
N SER A 171 -0.14 13.33 -8.86
CA SER A 171 -0.96 13.45 -7.65
C SER A 171 -2.37 12.95 -7.93
N TRP A 172 -2.71 11.79 -7.39
CA TRP A 172 -3.98 11.06 -7.55
C TRP A 172 -4.89 11.24 -6.33
N PRO A 173 -6.19 10.99 -6.45
CA PRO A 173 -7.07 10.96 -5.27
C PRO A 173 -6.60 9.92 -4.27
N GLY A 174 -7.08 10.00 -3.02
CA GLY A 174 -6.87 8.99 -2.00
C GLY A 174 -7.26 7.58 -2.48
N THR A 175 -6.82 6.55 -1.78
CA THR A 175 -7.12 5.15 -2.17
C THR A 175 -8.63 4.86 -2.22
N LEU A 176 -9.41 5.39 -1.27
CA LEU A 176 -10.88 5.38 -1.35
C LEU A 176 -11.40 6.10 -2.61
N GLY A 177 -10.75 7.21 -3.00
CA GLY A 177 -11.08 7.93 -4.23
C GLY A 177 -10.79 7.12 -5.48
N LEU A 178 -9.66 6.41 -5.55
CA LEU A 178 -9.38 5.47 -6.63
C LEU A 178 -10.48 4.39 -6.70
N ALA A 179 -10.86 3.80 -5.57
CA ALA A 179 -11.93 2.83 -5.51
C ALA A 179 -13.29 3.42 -5.96
N ALA A 180 -13.58 4.68 -5.57
CA ALA A 180 -14.80 5.39 -5.95
C ALA A 180 -14.90 5.68 -7.44
N THR A 181 -13.78 5.72 -8.20
CA THR A 181 -13.83 5.86 -9.67
C THR A 181 -14.62 4.74 -10.34
N ASN A 182 -14.74 3.59 -9.70
CA ASN A 182 -15.33 2.36 -10.22
C ASN A 182 -14.78 1.99 -11.62
N ASP A 183 -13.49 2.29 -11.85
CA ASP A 183 -12.79 2.10 -13.13
C ASP A 183 -11.49 1.33 -12.91
N ILE A 184 -11.57 0.02 -13.03
CA ILE A 184 -10.43 -0.88 -12.80
C ILE A 184 -9.28 -0.64 -13.79
N LYS A 185 -9.57 -0.18 -15.01
CA LYS A 185 -8.54 0.15 -16.01
C LYS A 185 -7.79 1.42 -15.62
N LEU A 186 -8.48 2.39 -15.03
CA LEU A 186 -7.85 3.60 -14.51
C LEU A 186 -6.95 3.29 -13.32
N ILE A 187 -7.36 2.37 -12.43
CA ILE A 187 -6.54 1.89 -11.31
C ILE A 187 -5.29 1.18 -11.81
N ARG A 188 -5.38 0.35 -12.85
CA ARG A 188 -4.22 -0.26 -13.50
C ARG A 188 -3.28 0.82 -14.06
N ALA A 189 -3.81 1.80 -14.79
CA ALA A 189 -3.03 2.90 -15.35
C ALA A 189 -2.32 3.73 -14.26
N PHE A 190 -3.02 3.97 -13.13
CA PHE A 190 -2.40 4.56 -11.93
C PHE A 190 -1.16 3.80 -11.49
N ALA A 191 -1.29 2.48 -11.28
CA ALA A 191 -0.20 1.65 -10.81
C ALA A 191 0.99 1.59 -11.79
N GLU A 192 0.72 1.57 -13.10
CA GLU A 192 1.74 1.60 -14.15
C GLU A 192 2.48 2.95 -14.23
N ILE A 193 1.77 4.06 -14.08
CA ILE A 193 2.35 5.40 -14.02
C ILE A 193 3.21 5.55 -12.76
N ALA A 194 2.68 5.21 -11.60
CA ALA A 194 3.43 5.27 -10.34
C ALA A 194 4.70 4.40 -10.39
N ARG A 195 4.61 3.19 -10.96
CA ARG A 195 5.78 2.32 -11.19
C ARG A 195 6.87 3.04 -11.98
N ALA A 196 6.50 3.66 -13.12
CA ALA A 196 7.48 4.34 -13.97
C ALA A 196 8.16 5.51 -13.24
N GLU A 197 7.39 6.30 -12.50
CA GLU A 197 7.89 7.41 -11.69
C GLU A 197 8.82 6.93 -10.59
N TRP A 198 8.44 5.87 -9.86
CA TRP A 198 9.23 5.34 -8.74
C TRP A 198 10.54 4.71 -9.22
N ARG A 199 10.48 3.88 -10.27
CA ARG A 199 11.71 3.26 -10.83
C ARG A 199 12.69 4.32 -11.30
N ALA A 200 12.21 5.35 -11.98
CA ALA A 200 13.04 6.46 -12.42
C ALA A 200 13.68 7.23 -11.24
N ALA A 201 12.95 7.40 -10.13
CA ALA A 201 13.45 8.03 -8.91
C ALA A 201 14.36 7.12 -8.04
N GLY A 202 14.61 5.89 -8.47
CA GLY A 202 15.46 4.95 -7.74
C GLY A 202 14.75 4.23 -6.59
N ILE A 203 13.42 4.13 -6.63
CA ILE A 203 12.60 3.37 -5.68
C ILE A 203 12.21 2.03 -6.31
N GLN A 204 12.56 0.92 -5.65
CA GLN A 204 12.36 -0.42 -6.19
C GLN A 204 11.25 -1.21 -5.49
N LYS A 205 10.75 -0.70 -4.34
CA LYS A 205 9.75 -1.41 -3.55
C LYS A 205 8.68 -0.47 -3.01
N CYS A 206 7.43 -0.86 -3.12
CA CYS A 206 6.31 -0.25 -2.42
C CYS A 206 6.08 -0.95 -1.08
N TYR A 207 6.09 -0.19 0.01
CA TYR A 207 5.74 -0.62 1.36
C TYR A 207 4.22 -0.50 1.55
N GLY A 208 3.48 -1.15 0.68
CA GLY A 208 2.03 -1.09 0.47
C GLY A 208 1.66 -1.91 -0.78
N TYR A 209 0.43 -1.89 -1.19
CA TYR A 209 -0.73 -1.11 -0.72
C TYR A 209 -1.49 -1.80 0.41
N GLN A 210 -2.30 -1.02 1.14
CA GLN A 210 -3.20 -1.51 2.15
C GLN A 210 -4.49 -2.00 1.50
N VAL A 211 -4.66 -3.34 1.42
CA VAL A 211 -5.83 -3.97 0.81
C VAL A 211 -6.85 -4.49 1.82
N ASP A 212 -6.64 -4.15 3.09
CA ASP A 212 -7.55 -4.46 4.17
C ASP A 212 -8.99 -4.05 3.82
N VAL A 213 -9.96 -4.83 4.25
CA VAL A 213 -11.38 -4.52 4.05
C VAL A 213 -11.89 -3.67 5.21
N ALA A 214 -12.43 -2.50 4.92
CA ALA A 214 -12.92 -1.56 5.92
C ALA A 214 -14.24 -2.04 6.55
N THR A 215 -14.19 -2.91 7.54
CA THR A 215 -15.37 -3.49 8.20
C THR A 215 -15.78 -2.75 9.47
N GLU A 216 -14.81 -2.25 10.27
CA GLU A 216 -15.10 -1.43 11.46
C GLU A 216 -15.15 0.05 11.07
N PRO A 217 -16.32 0.72 11.12
CA PRO A 217 -16.51 2.08 10.58
C PRO A 217 -15.71 3.16 11.31
N ARG A 218 -15.35 2.94 12.60
CA ARG A 218 -14.58 3.87 13.42
C ARG A 218 -13.06 3.77 13.20
N TRP A 219 -12.59 2.75 12.49
CA TRP A 219 -11.17 2.56 12.26
C TRP A 219 -10.59 3.71 11.41
N TYR A 220 -9.66 4.49 11.99
CA TYR A 220 -9.16 5.70 11.35
C TYR A 220 -8.32 5.44 10.09
N ARG A 221 -7.79 4.21 9.90
CA ARG A 221 -7.02 3.84 8.70
C ARG A 221 -7.88 3.42 7.50
N ILE A 222 -9.20 3.53 7.59
CA ILE A 222 -10.11 3.32 6.45
C ILE A 222 -9.67 4.14 5.24
N GLN A 223 -9.23 5.39 5.44
CA GLN A 223 -8.77 6.29 4.38
C GLN A 223 -7.63 5.74 3.51
N THR A 224 -6.87 4.75 4.00
CA THR A 224 -5.75 4.13 3.28
C THR A 224 -6.12 2.81 2.62
N THR A 225 -7.37 2.34 2.82
CA THR A 225 -7.94 1.14 2.18
C THR A 225 -8.61 1.49 0.85
N PHE A 226 -9.13 0.48 0.17
CA PHE A 226 -9.99 0.64 -1.02
C PHE A 226 -11.49 0.49 -0.70
N GLY A 227 -11.85 0.53 0.60
CA GLY A 227 -13.22 0.47 1.08
C GLY A 227 -13.64 -0.89 1.61
N GLU A 228 -14.95 -1.12 1.69
CA GLU A 228 -15.53 -2.22 2.45
C GLU A 228 -15.88 -3.48 1.64
N SER A 229 -15.72 -3.46 0.31
CA SER A 229 -16.10 -4.60 -0.52
C SER A 229 -14.95 -5.58 -0.73
N PRO A 230 -15.00 -6.81 -0.17
CA PRO A 230 -13.96 -7.80 -0.37
C PRO A 230 -13.69 -8.11 -1.84
N LYS A 231 -14.76 -8.18 -2.64
CA LYS A 231 -14.67 -8.46 -4.07
C LYS A 231 -13.97 -7.32 -4.83
N TRP A 232 -14.39 -6.08 -4.61
CA TRP A 232 -13.81 -4.92 -5.29
C TRP A 232 -12.36 -4.70 -4.87
N ASN A 233 -12.06 -4.84 -3.57
CA ASN A 233 -10.70 -4.77 -3.06
C ASN A 233 -9.81 -5.88 -3.65
N ALA A 234 -10.34 -7.09 -3.88
CA ALA A 234 -9.60 -8.17 -4.53
C ALA A 234 -9.26 -7.84 -6.00
N GLU A 235 -10.22 -7.29 -6.76
CA GLU A 235 -9.97 -6.84 -8.13
C GLU A 235 -8.91 -5.72 -8.16
N ILE A 236 -9.00 -4.75 -7.24
CA ILE A 236 -8.02 -3.66 -7.10
C ILE A 236 -6.65 -4.20 -6.69
N ALA A 237 -6.57 -5.07 -5.68
CA ALA A 237 -5.31 -5.66 -5.22
C ALA A 237 -4.56 -6.35 -6.37
N ARG A 238 -5.28 -7.13 -7.19
CA ARG A 238 -4.72 -7.77 -8.38
C ARG A 238 -4.16 -6.74 -9.37
N GLU A 239 -4.91 -5.69 -9.68
CA GLU A 239 -4.48 -4.68 -10.65
C GLU A 239 -3.34 -3.80 -10.13
N ILE A 240 -3.29 -3.51 -8.83
CA ILE A 240 -2.16 -2.84 -8.17
C ILE A 240 -0.88 -3.70 -8.29
N VAL A 241 -0.94 -4.98 -7.92
CA VAL A 241 0.24 -5.87 -8.01
C VAL A 241 0.74 -5.95 -9.46
N LEU A 242 -0.15 -6.25 -10.40
CA LEU A 242 0.21 -6.36 -11.81
C LEU A 242 0.67 -5.04 -12.43
N GLY A 243 0.13 -3.90 -11.98
CA GLY A 243 0.54 -2.57 -12.46
C GLY A 243 1.94 -2.18 -12.00
N PHE A 244 2.24 -2.38 -10.72
CA PHE A 244 3.56 -2.09 -10.15
C PHE A 244 4.62 -3.13 -10.51
N GLN A 245 4.30 -4.42 -10.46
CA GLN A 245 5.28 -5.48 -10.70
C GLN A 245 5.37 -5.92 -12.17
N GLY A 246 4.27 -5.80 -12.92
CA GLY A 246 4.08 -6.50 -14.18
C GLY A 246 3.64 -7.95 -13.93
N PRO A 247 3.58 -8.79 -14.98
CA PRO A 247 3.20 -10.20 -14.86
C PRO A 247 4.23 -11.05 -14.12
N ALA A 248 5.46 -10.57 -13.99
CA ALA A 248 6.56 -11.13 -13.21
C ALA A 248 7.52 -10.00 -12.83
N LEU A 249 8.26 -10.16 -11.72
CA LEU A 249 9.30 -9.21 -11.35
C LEU A 249 10.39 -9.13 -12.42
N GLY A 250 10.81 -7.91 -12.73
CA GLY A 250 11.85 -7.61 -13.67
C GLY A 250 12.53 -6.25 -13.39
N PRO A 251 13.50 -5.84 -14.21
CA PRO A 251 14.24 -4.59 -14.00
C PRO A 251 13.38 -3.32 -13.98
N GLU A 252 12.21 -3.36 -14.61
CA GLU A 252 11.27 -2.22 -14.65
C GLU A 252 10.19 -2.29 -13.55
N SER A 253 10.23 -3.32 -12.70
CA SER A 253 9.22 -3.53 -11.66
C SER A 253 9.48 -2.70 -10.42
N VAL A 254 8.42 -2.35 -9.71
CA VAL A 254 8.43 -1.97 -8.29
C VAL A 254 7.78 -3.10 -7.50
N ALA A 255 8.56 -3.80 -6.70
CA ALA A 255 8.08 -4.89 -5.86
C ALA A 255 7.04 -4.41 -4.86
N GLN A 256 6.02 -5.23 -4.58
CA GLN A 256 4.94 -4.86 -3.67
C GLN A 256 5.08 -5.58 -2.32
N SER A 257 4.75 -4.89 -1.24
CA SER A 257 4.54 -5.46 0.09
C SER A 257 3.09 -5.22 0.51
N ILE A 258 2.19 -6.08 0.03
CA ILE A 258 0.75 -5.94 0.30
C ILE A 258 0.47 -6.14 1.79
N LYS A 259 -0.41 -5.29 2.36
CA LYS A 259 -0.62 -5.20 3.82
C LYS A 259 -2.08 -4.96 4.19
N HIS A 260 -2.47 -5.29 5.41
CA HIS A 260 -1.75 -5.98 6.50
C HIS A 260 -2.37 -7.36 6.73
N PHE A 261 -1.65 -8.41 6.31
CA PHE A 261 -2.18 -9.78 6.36
C PHE A 261 -2.43 -10.26 7.79
N PRO A 262 -3.57 -10.88 8.08
CA PRO A 262 -4.64 -11.36 7.19
C PRO A 262 -5.82 -10.41 6.99
N GLY A 263 -5.73 -9.17 7.40
CA GLY A 263 -6.75 -8.13 7.31
C GLY A 263 -6.91 -7.38 8.63
N ASP A 264 -6.68 -6.09 8.59
CA ASP A 264 -6.65 -5.20 9.78
C ASP A 264 -8.01 -4.51 10.02
N GLY A 265 -9.03 -4.82 9.18
CA GLY A 265 -10.36 -4.22 9.27
C GLY A 265 -11.11 -4.49 10.57
N PRO A 266 -11.07 -5.71 11.15
CA PRO A 266 -11.85 -6.08 12.34
C PRO A 266 -11.18 -5.67 13.65
N VAL A 267 -10.72 -4.42 13.74
CA VAL A 267 -10.19 -3.85 14.99
C VAL A 267 -11.29 -3.63 16.02
N ASP A 268 -10.99 -3.90 17.28
CA ASP A 268 -11.94 -3.71 18.36
C ASP A 268 -12.35 -2.24 18.50
N LYS A 269 -13.62 -1.91 18.28
CA LYS A 269 -14.18 -0.55 18.39
C LYS A 269 -13.41 0.54 17.60
N GLY A 270 -12.73 0.18 16.54
CA GLY A 270 -11.94 1.12 15.75
C GLY A 270 -10.61 1.54 16.37
N LEU A 271 -10.21 0.95 17.49
CA LEU A 271 -8.98 1.28 18.20
C LEU A 271 -7.75 0.82 17.40
N ASP A 272 -6.74 1.69 17.32
CA ASP A 272 -5.61 1.49 16.43
C ASP A 272 -4.52 0.59 17.04
N PRO A 273 -4.07 -0.46 16.30
CA PRO A 273 -3.10 -1.44 16.78
C PRO A 273 -1.66 -0.92 16.87
N HIS A 274 -1.34 0.32 16.49
CA HIS A 274 -0.06 0.92 16.85
C HIS A 274 0.07 1.21 18.34
N ASN A 275 -1.01 1.05 19.08
CA ASN A 275 -1.07 1.25 20.52
C ASN A 275 -1.54 -0.02 21.23
N SER A 276 -1.07 -0.23 22.46
CA SER A 276 -1.41 -1.43 23.23
C SER A 276 -2.90 -1.60 23.54
N TRP A 277 -3.65 -0.49 23.61
CA TRP A 277 -5.09 -0.50 23.82
C TRP A 277 -5.88 -0.92 22.58
N GLY A 278 -5.28 -0.87 21.37
CA GLY A 278 -5.88 -1.28 20.09
C GLY A 278 -5.38 -2.64 19.58
N GLN A 279 -4.73 -3.46 20.41
CA GLN A 279 -4.04 -4.68 19.98
C GLN A 279 -4.93 -5.81 19.46
N TRP A 280 -6.26 -5.72 19.59
CA TRP A 280 -7.15 -6.85 19.34
C TRP A 280 -7.85 -6.80 17.99
N ALA A 281 -7.75 -7.89 17.23
CA ALA A 281 -8.67 -8.20 16.14
C ALA A 281 -9.79 -9.11 16.65
N VAL A 282 -11.04 -8.78 16.31
CA VAL A 282 -12.23 -9.49 16.81
C VAL A 282 -13.13 -9.92 15.66
N TYR A 283 -13.52 -11.18 15.63
CA TYR A 283 -14.29 -11.80 14.55
C TYR A 283 -15.57 -12.45 15.09
N PRO A 284 -16.55 -11.66 15.61
CA PRO A 284 -17.75 -12.21 16.25
C PRO A 284 -18.61 -13.03 15.30
N THR A 285 -18.57 -12.77 14.00
CA THR A 285 -19.40 -13.44 13.00
C THR A 285 -18.70 -14.71 12.49
N PRO A 286 -19.26 -15.91 12.68
CA PRO A 286 -18.64 -17.14 12.22
C PRO A 286 -18.31 -17.14 10.72
N GLY A 287 -17.08 -17.48 10.35
CA GLY A 287 -16.59 -17.57 8.99
C GLY A 287 -16.29 -16.22 8.30
N SER A 288 -16.47 -15.08 8.97
CA SER A 288 -16.21 -13.73 8.43
C SER A 288 -14.76 -13.54 7.97
N PHE A 289 -13.81 -14.13 8.70
CA PHE A 289 -12.39 -14.10 8.41
C PHE A 289 -12.08 -14.54 6.97
N PHE A 290 -12.57 -15.71 6.55
CA PHE A 290 -12.40 -16.21 5.19
C PHE A 290 -13.26 -15.47 4.17
N LYS A 291 -14.47 -15.07 4.57
CA LYS A 291 -15.44 -14.46 3.68
C LYS A 291 -15.09 -13.02 3.31
N TYR A 292 -14.61 -12.24 4.28
CA TYR A 292 -14.44 -10.81 4.09
C TYR A 292 -12.98 -10.37 4.11
N GLN A 293 -12.12 -10.92 4.96
CA GLN A 293 -10.76 -10.39 5.11
C GLN A 293 -9.76 -10.96 4.10
N LEU A 294 -9.83 -12.25 3.78
CA LEU A 294 -8.83 -12.92 2.94
C LEU A 294 -8.93 -12.68 1.42
N PRO A 295 -10.08 -12.40 0.80
CA PRO A 295 -10.16 -12.32 -0.67
C PRO A 295 -9.18 -11.34 -1.32
N PRO A 296 -8.92 -10.12 -0.81
CA PRO A 296 -7.94 -9.21 -1.40
C PRO A 296 -6.51 -9.75 -1.34
N PHE A 297 -6.15 -10.42 -0.26
CA PHE A 297 -4.82 -11.04 -0.12
C PHE A 297 -4.66 -12.25 -1.03
N GLN A 298 -5.70 -13.07 -1.20
CA GLN A 298 -5.65 -14.17 -2.17
C GLN A 298 -5.45 -13.63 -3.58
N ALA A 299 -6.14 -12.59 -3.97
CA ALA A 299 -5.99 -11.96 -5.29
C ALA A 299 -4.57 -11.38 -5.49
N ALA A 300 -3.96 -10.81 -4.46
CA ALA A 300 -2.58 -10.35 -4.51
C ALA A 300 -1.57 -11.51 -4.62
N VAL A 301 -1.80 -12.61 -3.90
CA VAL A 301 -0.99 -13.84 -4.02
C VAL A 301 -1.09 -14.44 -5.42
N ASP A 302 -2.30 -14.54 -5.96
CA ASP A 302 -2.55 -15.07 -7.32
C ASP A 302 -1.94 -14.17 -8.40
N ALA A 303 -1.83 -12.86 -8.15
CA ALA A 303 -1.14 -11.91 -9.01
C ALA A 303 0.39 -11.93 -8.86
N GLY A 304 0.93 -12.70 -7.92
CA GLY A 304 2.36 -12.88 -7.71
C GLY A 304 3.05 -11.77 -6.92
N THR A 305 2.37 -11.18 -5.91
CA THR A 305 3.00 -10.19 -5.04
C THR A 305 4.32 -10.71 -4.44
N SER A 306 5.37 -9.88 -4.46
CA SER A 306 6.70 -10.31 -4.02
C SER A 306 6.81 -10.47 -2.51
N SER A 307 6.09 -9.67 -1.76
CA SER A 307 6.04 -9.77 -0.30
C SER A 307 4.68 -9.40 0.27
N ILE A 308 4.45 -9.83 1.51
CA ILE A 308 3.27 -9.51 2.31
C ILE A 308 3.75 -9.06 3.69
N MET A 309 3.14 -7.98 4.19
CA MET A 309 3.35 -7.50 5.55
C MET A 309 2.26 -8.04 6.46
N SER A 310 2.66 -8.62 7.61
CA SER A 310 1.71 -9.06 8.63
C SER A 310 1.18 -7.89 9.45
N TYR A 311 -0.03 -8.05 10.00
CA TYR A 311 -0.66 -7.05 10.86
C TYR A 311 -0.08 -7.06 12.29
N TYR A 312 -0.41 -6.05 13.08
CA TYR A 312 -0.02 -5.96 14.50
C TYR A 312 -0.88 -6.83 15.42
N ASN A 313 -2.15 -7.01 15.07
CA ASN A 313 -3.17 -7.47 15.99
C ASN A 313 -2.96 -8.89 16.52
N ASN A 314 -3.46 -9.09 17.74
CA ASN A 314 -3.73 -10.39 18.31
C ASN A 314 -5.17 -10.78 17.98
N PRO A 315 -5.43 -11.89 17.30
CA PRO A 315 -6.81 -12.38 17.12
C PRO A 315 -7.36 -12.89 18.45
N SER A 316 -8.51 -12.39 18.90
CA SER A 316 -9.11 -12.79 20.18
C SER A 316 -9.94 -14.06 20.05
N ASN A 317 -9.65 -15.09 20.85
CA ASN A 317 -10.47 -16.31 20.93
C ASN A 317 -11.79 -16.06 21.64
N GLU A 318 -11.76 -15.31 22.75
CA GLU A 318 -12.93 -15.05 23.59
C GLU A 318 -14.03 -14.28 22.86
N ARG A 319 -13.63 -13.32 21.99
CA ARG A 319 -14.54 -12.40 21.30
C ARG A 319 -14.78 -12.76 19.83
N SER A 320 -14.33 -13.94 19.41
CA SER A 320 -14.51 -14.41 18.03
C SER A 320 -15.34 -15.69 17.97
N GLY A 321 -16.28 -15.71 17.00
CA GLY A 321 -16.94 -16.95 16.59
C GLY A 321 -15.97 -17.90 15.89
N GLU A 322 -16.47 -19.04 15.40
CA GLU A 322 -15.63 -20.02 14.70
C GLU A 322 -15.14 -19.47 13.35
N GLN A 323 -13.83 -19.38 13.19
CA GLN A 323 -13.17 -18.83 11.99
C GLN A 323 -12.28 -19.88 11.30
N LEU A 324 -11.45 -20.59 12.05
CA LEU A 324 -10.46 -21.51 11.51
C LEU A 324 -10.98 -22.95 11.48
N PRO A 325 -10.47 -23.77 10.52
CA PRO A 325 -10.71 -25.22 10.55
C PRO A 325 -10.30 -25.83 11.91
N LYS A 326 -11.09 -26.76 12.41
CA LYS A 326 -10.86 -27.36 13.75
C LYS A 326 -9.48 -28.01 13.88
N GLU A 327 -8.95 -28.59 12.81
CA GLU A 327 -7.62 -29.21 12.77
C GLU A 327 -6.47 -28.20 12.88
N TRP A 328 -6.77 -26.89 12.83
CA TRP A 328 -5.79 -25.81 13.04
C TRP A 328 -5.82 -25.23 14.45
N TRP A 329 -6.81 -25.61 15.24
CA TRP A 329 -6.98 -25.09 16.58
C TRP A 329 -5.82 -25.49 17.50
N GLN A 330 -5.45 -24.60 18.40
CA GLN A 330 -4.40 -24.84 19.40
C GLN A 330 -4.90 -25.77 20.52
N SER A 331 -6.20 -25.69 20.82
CA SER A 331 -6.92 -26.55 21.79
C SER A 331 -8.41 -26.49 21.51
N ASP A 332 -9.23 -27.24 22.24
CA ASP A 332 -10.70 -27.25 22.08
C ASP A 332 -11.38 -25.87 22.24
N LYS A 333 -10.66 -24.89 22.82
CA LYS A 333 -11.16 -23.53 23.06
C LYS A 333 -10.35 -22.43 22.38
N GLN A 334 -9.26 -22.78 21.73
CA GLN A 334 -8.33 -21.81 21.16
C GLN A 334 -8.10 -22.08 19.67
N GLN A 335 -8.86 -21.39 18.83
CA GLN A 335 -8.67 -21.44 17.38
C GLN A 335 -7.46 -20.64 16.93
N PHE A 336 -7.17 -19.53 17.60
CA PHE A 336 -6.05 -18.66 17.29
C PHE A 336 -4.93 -18.82 18.33
N GLU A 337 -3.69 -18.70 17.88
CA GLU A 337 -2.60 -18.28 18.72
C GLU A 337 -2.73 -16.76 18.90
N GLU A 338 -2.97 -16.28 20.13
CA GLU A 338 -3.22 -14.85 20.43
C GLU A 338 -1.91 -14.08 20.49
N VAL A 339 -1.27 -13.94 19.33
CA VAL A 339 -0.02 -13.20 19.14
C VAL A 339 -0.11 -12.34 17.90
N ALA A 340 0.68 -11.28 17.84
CA ALA A 340 0.80 -10.44 16.65
C ALA A 340 1.15 -11.28 15.41
N GLY A 341 0.64 -10.84 14.25
CA GLY A 341 0.72 -11.61 13.00
C GLY A 341 2.11 -12.13 12.65
N ALA A 342 3.16 -11.35 12.93
CA ALA A 342 4.55 -11.75 12.69
C ALA A 342 5.00 -12.98 13.48
N TYR A 343 4.32 -13.33 14.55
CA TYR A 343 4.65 -14.46 15.42
C TYR A 343 3.73 -15.67 15.22
N ASN A 344 2.72 -15.51 14.37
CA ASN A 344 1.63 -16.49 14.22
C ASN A 344 1.93 -17.49 13.10
N MET A 345 2.44 -18.67 13.50
CA MET A 345 2.78 -19.74 12.55
C MET A 345 1.55 -20.25 11.78
N THR A 346 0.37 -20.32 12.41
CA THR A 346 -0.86 -20.78 11.76
C THR A 346 -1.25 -19.84 10.62
N LEU A 347 -1.17 -18.53 10.84
CA LEU A 347 -1.49 -17.54 9.81
C LEU A 347 -0.43 -17.49 8.70
N LEU A 348 0.86 -17.44 9.04
CA LEU A 348 1.91 -17.24 8.05
C LEU A 348 2.29 -18.53 7.31
N THR A 349 2.42 -19.64 8.04
CA THR A 349 2.88 -20.91 7.44
C THR A 349 1.71 -21.73 6.92
N ARG A 350 0.71 -22.04 7.77
CA ARG A 350 -0.39 -22.92 7.33
C ARG A 350 -1.35 -22.24 6.38
N LEU A 351 -1.78 -21.00 6.68
CA LEU A 351 -2.74 -20.28 5.85
C LEU A 351 -2.05 -19.65 4.64
N LEU A 352 -1.13 -18.68 4.85
CA LEU A 352 -0.58 -17.89 3.76
C LEU A 352 0.27 -18.74 2.80
N ARG A 353 1.27 -19.48 3.30
CA ARG A 353 2.12 -20.31 2.44
C ARG A 353 1.43 -21.62 2.03
N GLY A 354 0.79 -22.31 2.96
CA GLY A 354 0.18 -23.62 2.71
C GLY A 354 -1.09 -23.54 1.88
N ARG A 355 -2.14 -22.90 2.40
CA ARG A 355 -3.46 -22.88 1.75
C ARG A 355 -3.56 -21.87 0.60
N MET A 356 -3.04 -20.64 0.79
CA MET A 356 -3.13 -19.59 -0.23
C MET A 356 -2.03 -19.70 -1.29
N GLY A 357 -0.96 -20.48 -1.05
CA GLY A 357 0.08 -20.75 -2.02
C GLY A 357 1.11 -19.64 -2.22
N PHE A 358 1.26 -18.72 -1.26
CA PHE A 358 2.21 -17.62 -1.33
C PHE A 358 3.66 -18.10 -1.47
N LYS A 359 4.41 -17.53 -2.43
CA LYS A 359 5.79 -17.91 -2.76
C LYS A 359 6.83 -16.82 -2.47
N GLY A 360 6.37 -15.63 -2.10
CA GLY A 360 7.24 -14.52 -1.72
C GLY A 360 7.69 -14.58 -0.26
N TYR A 361 8.14 -13.46 0.27
CA TYR A 361 8.55 -13.38 1.66
C TYR A 361 7.60 -12.52 2.51
N VAL A 362 7.63 -12.77 3.83
CA VAL A 362 6.87 -12.00 4.81
C VAL A 362 7.80 -10.97 5.44
N ASN A 363 7.33 -9.71 5.50
CA ASN A 363 7.95 -8.70 6.35
C ASN A 363 7.04 -8.34 7.53
N THR A 364 7.64 -7.96 8.65
CA THR A 364 6.88 -7.45 9.80
C THR A 364 6.41 -6.04 9.52
N ASP A 365 5.41 -5.57 10.27
CA ASP A 365 5.19 -4.13 10.41
C ASP A 365 6.20 -3.52 11.39
N THR A 366 6.21 -2.18 11.47
CA THR A 366 7.14 -1.36 12.25
C THR A 366 6.93 -1.54 13.76
N GLY A 367 8.01 -1.74 14.52
CA GLY A 367 7.93 -1.82 15.98
C GLY A 367 7.44 -3.15 16.57
N VAL A 368 7.18 -4.16 15.75
CA VAL A 368 6.71 -5.50 16.19
C VAL A 368 7.69 -6.15 17.16
N LEU A 369 9.01 -5.92 17.00
CA LEU A 369 10.02 -6.47 17.90
C LEU A 369 10.10 -5.75 19.25
N THR A 370 9.48 -4.57 19.38
CA THR A 370 9.61 -3.67 20.53
C THR A 370 8.25 -3.30 21.14
N ASN A 371 7.66 -2.22 20.71
CA ASN A 371 6.46 -1.62 21.33
C ASN A 371 5.17 -2.38 21.00
N ASN A 372 5.14 -3.08 19.86
CA ASN A 372 3.97 -3.81 19.35
C ASN A 372 4.22 -5.34 19.36
N ALA A 373 5.00 -5.82 20.33
CA ALA A 373 5.29 -7.24 20.52
C ALA A 373 4.13 -7.97 21.23
N PHE A 374 2.91 -7.77 20.70
CA PHE A 374 1.69 -8.23 21.34
C PHE A 374 1.62 -9.77 21.43
N GLY A 375 1.25 -10.25 22.63
CA GLY A 375 1.18 -11.67 22.95
C GLY A 375 2.53 -12.35 23.16
N VAL A 376 3.64 -11.61 23.01
CA VAL A 376 5.03 -12.09 23.23
C VAL A 376 5.85 -11.12 24.09
N GLU A 377 5.19 -10.30 24.89
CA GLU A 377 5.83 -9.27 25.72
C GLU A 377 6.86 -9.87 26.70
N ASN A 378 6.60 -11.08 27.17
CA ASN A 378 7.49 -11.78 28.10
C ASN A 378 8.75 -12.38 27.45
N LEU A 379 8.84 -12.40 26.12
CA LEU A 379 10.00 -12.92 25.40
C LEU A 379 11.07 -11.85 25.29
N THR A 380 12.34 -12.29 25.40
CA THR A 380 13.50 -11.44 25.10
C THR A 380 13.58 -11.13 23.62
N ALA A 381 14.36 -10.10 23.23
CA ALA A 381 14.52 -9.77 21.82
C ALA A 381 15.02 -10.94 20.97
N PRO A 382 16.06 -11.73 21.36
CA PRO A 382 16.47 -12.92 20.61
C PRO A 382 15.34 -13.96 20.48
N GLN A 383 14.54 -14.18 21.53
CA GLN A 383 13.40 -15.11 21.47
C GLN A 383 12.29 -14.62 20.53
N ARG A 384 12.02 -13.31 20.47
CA ARG A 384 11.07 -12.72 19.52
C ARG A 384 11.54 -12.92 18.09
N PHE A 385 12.82 -12.64 17.78
CA PHE A 385 13.39 -12.93 16.47
C PHE A 385 13.25 -14.41 16.10
N ALA A 386 13.62 -15.30 17.00
CA ALA A 386 13.54 -16.73 16.76
C ALA A 386 12.10 -17.19 16.48
N LYS A 387 11.11 -16.71 17.26
CA LYS A 387 9.70 -17.05 17.05
C LYS A 387 9.20 -16.54 15.70
N ALA A 388 9.55 -15.32 15.30
CA ALA A 388 9.15 -14.74 14.03
C ALA A 388 9.78 -15.46 12.82
N VAL A 389 11.09 -15.78 12.86
CA VAL A 389 11.74 -16.58 11.81
C VAL A 389 11.07 -17.95 11.67
N LYS A 390 10.81 -18.65 12.79
CA LYS A 390 10.11 -19.94 12.78
C LYS A 390 8.68 -19.85 12.25
N ALA A 391 8.04 -18.69 12.35
CA ALA A 391 6.74 -18.44 11.74
C ALA A 391 6.82 -18.12 10.22
N GLY A 392 8.03 -17.87 9.68
CA GLY A 392 8.29 -17.62 8.25
C GLY A 392 8.49 -16.16 7.88
N VAL A 393 8.93 -15.32 8.84
CA VAL A 393 9.29 -13.91 8.60
C VAL A 393 10.72 -13.83 8.06
N ALA A 394 10.90 -13.08 6.96
CA ALA A 394 12.18 -12.86 6.31
C ALA A 394 12.76 -11.45 6.54
N LEU A 395 11.91 -10.43 6.70
CA LEU A 395 12.34 -9.04 6.77
C LEU A 395 11.72 -8.35 7.98
N PHE A 396 12.58 -7.76 8.83
CA PHE A 396 12.18 -7.11 10.08
C PHE A 396 12.15 -5.59 9.93
N SER A 397 10.97 -5.01 10.10
CA SER A 397 10.74 -3.58 9.88
C SER A 397 11.12 -2.74 11.08
N ASP A 398 11.64 -1.53 10.78
CA ASP A 398 12.17 -0.55 11.71
C ASP A 398 13.27 -1.13 12.64
N SER A 399 13.96 -2.14 12.13
CA SER A 399 15.11 -2.75 12.80
C SER A 399 16.40 -2.26 12.14
N ASN A 400 17.19 -1.55 12.91
CA ASN A 400 18.46 -0.99 12.46
C ASN A 400 19.69 -1.76 12.96
N SER A 401 19.49 -2.93 13.58
CA SER A 401 20.56 -3.77 14.11
C SER A 401 20.22 -5.25 13.95
N PRO A 402 21.11 -6.06 13.38
CA PRO A 402 20.95 -7.50 13.31
C PRO A 402 21.23 -8.21 14.64
N GLN A 403 21.67 -7.49 15.70
CA GLN A 403 22.21 -8.09 16.92
C GLN A 403 21.25 -9.08 17.58
N GLY A 404 19.95 -8.74 17.70
CA GLY A 404 18.99 -9.65 18.31
C GLY A 404 18.82 -10.97 17.54
N LEU A 405 18.98 -10.93 16.21
CA LEU A 405 18.95 -12.14 15.38
C LEU A 405 20.26 -12.96 15.51
N LEU A 406 21.42 -12.27 15.55
CA LEU A 406 22.70 -12.91 15.83
C LEU A 406 22.71 -13.56 17.21
N ASP A 407 22.19 -12.88 18.22
CA ASP A 407 22.07 -13.42 19.58
C ASP A 407 21.15 -14.64 19.62
N ALA A 408 20.08 -14.67 18.81
CA ALA A 408 19.21 -15.83 18.71
C ALA A 408 19.96 -17.07 18.18
N VAL A 409 20.84 -16.90 17.21
CA VAL A 409 21.69 -17.99 16.70
C VAL A 409 22.75 -18.38 17.74
N HIS A 410 23.47 -17.43 18.34
CA HIS A 410 24.47 -17.71 19.35
C HIS A 410 23.93 -18.38 20.63
N GLN A 411 22.65 -18.11 20.96
CA GLN A 411 21.94 -18.75 22.07
C GLN A 411 21.25 -20.08 21.68
N HIS A 412 21.49 -20.57 20.45
CA HIS A 412 20.85 -21.80 19.93
C HIS A 412 19.32 -21.78 19.94
N LEU A 413 18.71 -20.59 19.85
CA LEU A 413 17.26 -20.42 19.63
C LEU A 413 16.91 -20.63 18.16
N LEU A 414 17.88 -20.39 17.27
CA LEU A 414 17.89 -20.65 15.84
C LEU A 414 19.22 -21.30 15.44
N GLU A 415 19.18 -22.09 14.37
CA GLU A 415 20.37 -22.46 13.63
C GLU A 415 20.60 -21.49 12.46
N GLU A 416 21.84 -21.33 11.99
CA GLU A 416 22.09 -20.50 10.78
C GLU A 416 21.30 -21.00 9.56
N SER A 417 21.06 -22.29 9.47
CA SER A 417 20.22 -22.91 8.42
C SER A 417 18.77 -22.44 8.43
N ASP A 418 18.24 -21.98 9.56
CA ASP A 418 16.89 -21.43 9.66
C ASP A 418 16.75 -20.07 8.93
N LEU A 419 17.87 -19.31 8.81
CA LEU A 419 17.86 -18.03 8.09
C LEU A 419 17.96 -18.21 6.58
N THR A 420 18.55 -19.31 6.13
CA THR A 420 18.91 -19.53 4.71
C THR A 420 17.72 -19.44 3.75
N PRO A 421 16.57 -20.06 4.00
CA PRO A 421 15.39 -19.97 3.12
C PRO A 421 14.88 -18.53 2.99
N GLU A 422 14.85 -17.80 4.09
CA GLU A 422 14.30 -16.44 4.14
C GLU A 422 15.26 -15.44 3.45
N VAL A 423 16.56 -15.57 3.66
CA VAL A 423 17.59 -14.79 2.95
C VAL A 423 17.56 -15.09 1.44
N ALA A 424 17.33 -16.34 1.04
CA ALA A 424 17.21 -16.71 -0.37
C ALA A 424 16.06 -15.96 -1.06
N LEU A 425 14.91 -15.78 -0.39
CA LEU A 425 13.78 -15.03 -0.94
C LEU A 425 14.11 -13.54 -1.13
N LEU A 426 14.83 -12.94 -0.17
CA LEU A 426 15.27 -11.55 -0.26
C LEU A 426 16.26 -11.35 -1.41
N LEU A 427 17.27 -12.20 -1.54
CA LEU A 427 18.24 -12.16 -2.65
C LEU A 427 17.53 -12.37 -4.00
N LYS A 428 16.57 -13.28 -4.05
CA LYS A 428 15.79 -13.55 -5.27
C LYS A 428 15.09 -12.29 -5.78
N GLU A 429 14.47 -11.49 -4.89
CA GLU A 429 13.86 -10.20 -5.25
C GLU A 429 14.90 -9.25 -5.84
N ILE A 430 16.08 -9.12 -5.21
CA ILE A 430 17.16 -8.22 -5.67
C ILE A 430 17.66 -8.61 -7.06
N PHE A 431 17.86 -9.93 -7.31
CA PHE A 431 18.24 -10.43 -8.64
C PHE A 431 17.15 -10.21 -9.70
N GLN A 432 15.91 -10.50 -9.36
CA GLN A 432 14.77 -10.31 -10.29
C GLN A 432 14.58 -8.84 -10.67
N LEU A 433 14.80 -7.92 -9.74
CA LEU A 433 14.77 -6.47 -9.99
C LEU A 433 15.95 -5.97 -10.83
N GLY A 434 16.92 -6.84 -11.21
CA GLY A 434 18.07 -6.51 -12.04
C GLY A 434 19.08 -5.57 -11.38
N LEU A 435 19.07 -5.48 -10.05
CA LEU A 435 19.88 -4.50 -9.33
C LEU A 435 21.37 -4.88 -9.31
N PHE A 436 21.72 -6.14 -9.41
CA PHE A 436 23.11 -6.59 -9.55
C PHE A 436 23.73 -6.09 -10.86
N GLU A 437 22.94 -6.07 -11.94
CA GLU A 437 23.38 -5.59 -13.25
C GLU A 437 23.40 -4.06 -13.30
N ASN A 438 22.29 -3.42 -12.91
CA ASN A 438 22.16 -1.97 -12.96
C ASN A 438 21.27 -1.43 -11.83
N PRO A 439 21.84 -0.99 -10.70
CA PRO A 439 21.09 -0.36 -9.62
C PRO A 439 20.88 1.16 -9.82
N TYR A 440 21.48 1.75 -10.87
CA TYR A 440 21.57 3.19 -11.07
C TYR A 440 20.44 3.74 -11.96
N THR A 441 20.15 5.02 -11.78
CA THR A 441 19.12 5.75 -12.55
C THR A 441 19.66 7.13 -12.98
N ASP A 442 18.99 7.75 -13.95
CA ASP A 442 19.31 9.09 -14.44
C ASP A 442 18.40 10.12 -13.77
N SER A 443 18.98 11.04 -13.00
CA SER A 443 18.26 12.06 -12.24
C SER A 443 17.45 13.03 -13.12
N GLU A 444 17.95 13.38 -14.32
CA GLU A 444 17.24 14.26 -15.22
C GLU A 444 16.07 13.55 -15.91
N VAL A 445 16.24 12.28 -16.23
CA VAL A 445 15.16 11.43 -16.75
C VAL A 445 14.10 11.19 -15.67
N ALA A 446 14.52 10.97 -14.42
CA ALA A 446 13.60 10.82 -13.29
C ALA A 446 12.67 12.03 -13.14
N GLN A 447 13.25 13.25 -13.21
CA GLN A 447 12.50 14.49 -13.13
C GLN A 447 11.47 14.62 -14.25
N LYS A 448 11.86 14.30 -15.50
CA LYS A 448 10.97 14.37 -16.67
C LYS A 448 9.81 13.37 -16.60
N ILE A 449 10.06 12.18 -16.05
CA ILE A 449 9.04 11.15 -15.93
C ILE A 449 8.04 11.54 -14.83
N ALA A 450 8.50 11.96 -13.65
CA ALA A 450 7.66 12.34 -12.52
C ALA A 450 6.79 13.56 -12.81
N SER A 451 7.33 14.57 -13.52
CA SER A 451 6.58 15.79 -13.89
C SER A 451 5.84 15.69 -15.23
N SER A 452 5.54 14.48 -15.69
CA SER A 452 4.86 14.24 -16.97
C SER A 452 3.46 14.87 -17.03
N PRO A 453 3.18 15.80 -17.99
CA PRO A 453 1.83 16.34 -18.16
C PRO A 453 0.78 15.25 -18.49
N ALA A 454 1.17 14.17 -19.15
CA ALA A 454 0.28 13.06 -19.45
C ALA A 454 -0.13 12.30 -18.18
N SER A 455 0.81 12.06 -17.26
CA SER A 455 0.54 11.46 -15.95
C SER A 455 -0.37 12.35 -15.11
N ALA A 456 -0.11 13.68 -15.08
CA ALA A 456 -0.94 14.65 -14.39
C ALA A 456 -2.38 14.67 -14.94
N ALA A 457 -2.57 14.64 -16.26
CA ALA A 457 -3.89 14.61 -16.89
C ALA A 457 -4.70 13.35 -16.53
N ARG A 458 -4.02 12.19 -16.43
CA ARG A 458 -4.67 10.94 -15.97
C ARG A 458 -5.07 11.01 -14.50
N ALA A 459 -4.22 11.61 -13.64
CA ALA A 459 -4.54 11.84 -12.24
C ALA A 459 -5.73 12.80 -12.08
N ASP A 460 -5.79 13.88 -12.87
CA ASP A 460 -6.92 14.82 -12.87
C ASP A 460 -8.23 14.18 -13.36
N GLU A 461 -8.16 13.24 -14.32
CA GLU A 461 -9.32 12.41 -14.68
C GLU A 461 -9.81 11.58 -13.50
N ALA A 462 -8.89 10.96 -12.73
CA ALA A 462 -9.24 10.18 -11.55
C ALA A 462 -9.91 11.03 -10.46
N HIS A 463 -9.44 12.26 -10.23
CA HIS A 463 -10.08 13.20 -9.30
C HIS A 463 -11.53 13.48 -9.68
N ARG A 464 -11.81 13.76 -10.95
CA ARG A 464 -13.19 13.99 -11.41
C ARG A 464 -14.08 12.75 -11.29
N LYS A 465 -13.54 11.58 -11.69
CA LYS A 465 -14.28 10.30 -11.64
C LYS A 465 -14.56 9.81 -10.24
N SER A 466 -13.75 10.18 -9.24
CA SER A 466 -13.92 9.73 -7.85
C SER A 466 -15.04 10.46 -7.11
N ILE A 467 -15.54 11.56 -7.64
CA ILE A 467 -16.57 12.37 -6.96
C ILE A 467 -17.94 11.70 -7.12
N VAL A 468 -18.63 11.49 -6.01
CA VAL A 468 -19.92 10.82 -5.95
C VAL A 468 -21.03 11.84 -5.70
N LEU A 469 -22.02 11.90 -6.58
CA LEU A 469 -23.25 12.64 -6.33
C LEU A 469 -24.19 11.77 -5.50
N LEU A 470 -24.50 12.20 -4.27
CA LEU A 470 -25.35 11.45 -3.35
C LEU A 470 -26.82 11.88 -3.46
N ARG A 471 -27.10 13.18 -3.64
CA ARG A 471 -28.43 13.71 -3.78
C ARG A 471 -28.43 15.03 -4.55
N ASN A 472 -29.47 15.24 -5.39
CA ASN A 472 -29.68 16.47 -6.15
C ASN A 472 -31.16 16.65 -6.49
N ASP A 473 -32.04 16.34 -5.53
CA ASP A 473 -33.51 16.38 -5.71
C ASP A 473 -34.08 17.78 -5.98
N ARG A 474 -33.34 18.83 -5.57
CA ARG A 474 -33.66 20.23 -5.85
C ARG A 474 -33.02 20.75 -7.15
N LYS A 475 -32.37 19.90 -7.93
CA LYS A 475 -31.76 20.22 -9.23
C LYS A 475 -30.82 21.44 -9.17
N LEU A 476 -30.08 21.61 -8.05
CA LEU A 476 -29.12 22.68 -7.87
C LEU A 476 -27.85 22.46 -8.70
N LEU A 477 -27.48 21.22 -8.93
CA LEU A 477 -26.33 20.81 -9.73
C LEU A 477 -26.75 20.30 -11.11
N PRO A 478 -25.96 20.57 -12.18
CA PRO A 478 -24.75 21.41 -12.16
C PRO A 478 -25.09 22.90 -11.98
N MET A 479 -24.22 23.64 -11.26
CA MET A 479 -24.36 25.09 -11.14
C MET A 479 -23.96 25.77 -12.45
N THR A 480 -24.92 26.03 -13.32
CA THR A 480 -24.73 26.74 -14.58
C THR A 480 -25.09 28.23 -14.43
N GLY A 481 -24.52 29.09 -15.31
CA GLY A 481 -24.78 30.54 -15.31
C GLY A 481 -24.08 31.31 -14.18
N ALA A 482 -24.33 32.61 -14.14
CA ALA A 482 -23.79 33.50 -13.11
C ALA A 482 -24.42 33.23 -11.74
N ARG A 483 -23.60 33.22 -10.69
CA ARG A 483 -24.04 32.97 -9.29
C ARG A 483 -23.24 33.82 -8.30
N LYS A 484 -23.90 34.35 -7.31
CA LYS A 484 -23.27 34.86 -6.06
C LYS A 484 -23.11 33.70 -5.10
N LEU A 485 -21.86 33.34 -4.82
CA LEU A 485 -21.50 32.13 -4.10
C LEU A 485 -20.88 32.48 -2.73
N TYR A 486 -21.50 32.01 -1.65
CA TYR A 486 -20.86 31.93 -0.35
C TYR A 486 -20.08 30.60 -0.25
N VAL A 487 -18.83 30.66 0.23
CA VAL A 487 -17.93 29.49 0.30
C VAL A 487 -17.43 29.32 1.71
N GLU A 488 -17.62 28.14 2.24
CA GLU A 488 -17.12 27.72 3.55
C GLU A 488 -16.42 26.36 3.47
N VAL A 489 -15.22 26.25 4.06
CA VAL A 489 -14.54 24.95 4.23
C VAL A 489 -14.31 24.76 5.74
N MET A 490 -14.83 23.67 6.27
CA MET A 490 -14.58 23.25 7.66
C MET A 490 -13.69 22.02 7.64
N ALA A 491 -12.53 22.11 8.30
CA ALA A 491 -11.55 21.03 8.34
C ALA A 491 -11.13 20.74 9.78
N GLY A 492 -11.00 19.46 10.10
CA GLY A 492 -10.41 19.01 11.34
C GLY A 492 -8.91 19.32 11.38
N GLN A 493 -8.34 19.38 12.57
CA GLN A 493 -6.89 19.42 12.73
C GLN A 493 -6.35 18.01 12.49
N PRO A 494 -5.23 17.87 11.78
CA PRO A 494 -4.57 16.57 11.69
C PRO A 494 -4.33 16.03 13.10
N ALA A 495 -4.68 14.77 13.33
CA ALA A 495 -4.45 14.14 14.62
C ALA A 495 -2.95 14.20 14.94
N SER A 496 -2.59 14.94 16.00
CA SER A 496 -1.23 14.88 16.53
C SER A 496 -1.13 13.60 17.34
N PHE A 497 -0.64 12.54 16.70
CA PHE A 497 -0.32 11.32 17.40
C PHE A 497 0.82 11.63 18.38
N GLY A 498 0.52 11.63 19.68
CA GLY A 498 1.50 11.74 20.75
C GLY A 498 2.44 10.53 20.69
N GLY A 499 3.42 10.59 19.80
CA GLY A 499 4.47 9.60 19.73
C GLY A 499 5.26 9.65 21.02
N ARG A 500 5.11 8.65 21.89
CA ARG A 500 6.12 8.35 22.90
C ARG A 500 7.42 8.10 22.17
N GLY A 501 8.38 9.02 22.38
CA GLY A 501 9.67 8.99 21.72
C GLY A 501 10.41 7.68 21.95
N GLY A 502 10.49 6.86 20.91
CA GLY A 502 11.64 6.02 20.74
C GLY A 502 12.81 6.93 20.37
N ALA A 503 13.93 6.83 21.09
CA ALA A 503 15.15 7.58 20.84
C ALA A 503 15.66 7.28 19.41
N GLY A 504 15.28 8.09 18.44
CA GLY A 504 15.71 7.98 17.05
C GLY A 504 14.83 8.77 16.10
N GLY A 505 15.02 10.05 15.99
CA GLY A 505 14.71 10.79 14.75
C GLY A 505 13.29 11.33 14.53
N ARG A 506 12.32 11.22 15.44
CA ARG A 506 10.96 11.77 15.24
C ARG A 506 10.83 13.28 15.46
N GLY A 507 11.82 13.95 16.03
CA GLY A 507 11.79 15.42 16.29
C GLY A 507 11.93 16.29 15.04
N GLU A 508 12.53 15.80 13.96
CA GLU A 508 12.76 16.60 12.74
C GLU A 508 11.59 16.55 11.74
N LEU A 509 10.75 15.51 11.76
CA LEU A 509 9.60 15.39 10.87
C LEU A 509 8.45 16.35 11.23
N ALA A 510 8.31 16.77 12.50
CA ALA A 510 7.34 17.74 12.94
C ALA A 510 7.61 19.17 12.42
N GLY A 511 8.82 19.46 11.93
CA GLY A 511 9.23 20.76 11.40
C GLY A 511 9.07 20.93 9.89
N ARG A 512 8.91 19.85 9.14
CA ARG A 512 8.64 19.89 7.70
C ARG A 512 7.14 19.73 7.43
N ARG A 513 6.37 20.71 7.88
CA ARG A 513 4.96 20.83 7.50
C ARG A 513 4.91 20.91 5.98
N GLY A 514 4.20 19.96 5.38
CA GLY A 514 3.80 20.03 3.99
C GLY A 514 3.17 21.39 3.68
N THR A 515 3.13 21.75 2.42
CA THR A 515 2.43 22.92 1.89
C THR A 515 1.09 23.09 2.59
N PRO A 516 0.70 24.31 3.01
CA PRO A 516 -0.60 24.56 3.65
C PRO A 516 -1.70 23.88 2.85
N ALA A 517 -2.64 23.22 3.53
CA ALA A 517 -3.74 22.51 2.89
C ALA A 517 -4.28 23.31 1.70
N VAL A 518 -4.00 22.87 0.50
CA VAL A 518 -4.35 23.54 -0.77
C VAL A 518 -5.86 23.74 -0.92
N ASN A 519 -6.66 23.14 -0.03
CA ASN A 519 -8.11 23.08 -0.04
C ASN A 519 -8.80 23.84 1.12
N GLY A 520 -8.17 24.84 1.71
CA GLY A 520 -8.86 25.73 2.67
C GLY A 520 -9.81 26.71 1.97
N THR A 521 -10.65 27.40 2.76
CA THR A 521 -11.62 28.38 2.23
C THR A 521 -10.98 29.41 1.32
N ALA A 522 -9.82 29.96 1.68
CA ALA A 522 -9.11 30.95 0.88
C ALA A 522 -8.63 30.37 -0.46
N ALA A 523 -8.08 29.15 -0.45
CA ALA A 523 -7.63 28.47 -1.66
C ALA A 523 -8.80 28.16 -2.61
N LEU A 524 -9.92 27.66 -2.08
CA LEU A 524 -11.12 27.37 -2.87
C LEU A 524 -11.73 28.68 -3.45
N LYS A 525 -11.78 29.78 -2.68
CA LYS A 525 -12.19 31.08 -3.17
C LYS A 525 -11.28 31.59 -4.30
N ALA A 526 -9.96 31.42 -4.16
CA ALA A 526 -8.98 31.81 -5.18
C ALA A 526 -9.13 31.04 -6.49
N LEU A 527 -9.49 29.74 -6.44
CA LEU A 527 -9.79 28.94 -7.63
C LEU A 527 -11.11 29.38 -8.29
N LEU A 528 -12.15 29.59 -7.51
CA LEU A 528 -13.46 30.01 -7.99
C LEU A 528 -13.44 31.40 -8.59
N SER A 529 -12.60 32.32 -8.09
CA SER A 529 -12.46 33.68 -8.65
C SER A 529 -11.89 33.73 -10.07
N LYS A 530 -11.29 32.61 -10.53
CA LYS A 530 -10.87 32.47 -11.95
C LYS A 530 -12.03 32.18 -12.90
N ASP A 531 -13.20 31.81 -12.38
CA ASP A 531 -14.40 31.58 -13.17
C ASP A 531 -15.24 32.87 -13.24
N PRO A 532 -15.32 33.56 -14.38
CA PRO A 532 -16.01 34.85 -14.51
C PRO A 532 -17.52 34.76 -14.26
N SER A 533 -18.10 33.57 -14.24
CA SER A 533 -19.51 33.36 -13.92
C SER A 533 -19.76 33.23 -12.41
N VAL A 534 -18.73 33.27 -11.57
CA VAL A 534 -18.84 33.15 -10.12
C VAL A 534 -18.46 34.49 -9.46
N GLN A 535 -19.40 35.07 -8.73
CA GLN A 535 -19.13 36.20 -7.82
C GLN A 535 -19.08 35.67 -6.39
N ILE A 536 -17.89 35.66 -5.78
CA ILE A 536 -17.74 35.27 -4.38
C ILE A 536 -18.22 36.41 -3.49
N VAL A 537 -19.02 36.07 -2.48
CA VAL A 537 -19.52 36.99 -1.47
C VAL A 537 -19.09 36.55 -0.07
N ASP A 538 -18.87 37.48 0.84
CA ASP A 538 -18.41 37.20 2.21
C ASP A 538 -19.56 37.01 3.21
N SER A 539 -20.76 37.51 2.90
CA SER A 539 -21.96 37.31 3.72
C SER A 539 -22.90 36.33 3.05
N ILE A 540 -23.43 35.38 3.83
CA ILE A 540 -24.45 34.42 3.38
C ILE A 540 -25.70 35.10 2.83
N ASP A 541 -26.09 36.24 3.41
CA ASP A 541 -27.29 37.00 2.98
C ASP A 541 -27.20 37.48 1.53
N GLN A 542 -25.99 37.81 1.06
CA GLN A 542 -25.71 38.27 -0.29
C GLN A 542 -25.62 37.16 -1.31
N ALA A 543 -25.56 35.88 -0.87
CA ALA A 543 -25.39 34.75 -1.76
C ALA A 543 -26.70 34.31 -2.41
N ASP A 544 -26.60 33.74 -3.61
CA ASP A 544 -27.66 32.95 -4.25
C ASP A 544 -27.59 31.49 -3.79
N VAL A 545 -26.38 30.97 -3.57
CA VAL A 545 -26.06 29.58 -3.25
C VAL A 545 -24.89 29.55 -2.28
N ALA A 546 -24.88 28.58 -1.38
CA ALA A 546 -23.72 28.24 -0.56
C ALA A 546 -23.03 26.97 -1.07
N LEU A 547 -21.69 26.96 -1.04
CA LEU A 547 -20.85 25.77 -1.20
C LEU A 547 -20.14 25.53 0.12
N VAL A 548 -20.51 24.45 0.79
CA VAL A 548 -19.92 24.04 2.06
C VAL A 548 -19.16 22.75 1.84
N TRP A 549 -17.84 22.76 2.13
CA TRP A 549 -17.01 21.56 2.02
C TRP A 549 -16.54 21.14 3.42
N LEU A 550 -17.05 20.03 3.91
CA LEU A 550 -16.67 19.44 5.17
C LEU A 550 -15.50 18.46 4.93
N ARG A 551 -14.43 18.63 5.69
CA ARG A 551 -13.23 17.81 5.66
C ARG A 551 -12.90 17.36 7.09
N PRO A 552 -13.75 16.49 7.67
CA PRO A 552 -13.56 16.04 9.04
C PRO A 552 -12.33 15.14 9.18
N THR A 553 -11.79 15.08 10.39
CA THR A 553 -10.71 14.15 10.77
C THR A 553 -11.19 13.24 11.88
N VAL A 554 -10.74 11.99 11.89
CA VAL A 554 -11.08 11.05 12.96
C VAL A 554 -10.42 11.51 14.26
N TYR A 555 -11.19 11.56 15.32
CA TYR A 555 -10.70 11.82 16.65
C TYR A 555 -10.68 10.50 17.45
N GLN A 556 -9.49 10.00 17.77
CA GLN A 556 -9.33 8.84 18.64
C GLN A 556 -9.38 9.25 20.10
N ARG A 557 -10.22 8.55 20.87
CA ARG A 557 -10.41 8.76 22.31
C ARG A 557 -10.07 7.48 23.07
N PRO A 558 -8.78 7.17 23.29
CA PRO A 558 -8.40 5.98 24.04
C PRO A 558 -9.05 5.92 25.43
N GLU A 559 -9.22 7.08 26.06
CA GLU A 559 -9.89 7.21 27.35
C GLU A 559 -11.39 6.86 27.32
N HIS A 560 -12.01 6.80 26.14
CA HIS A 560 -13.40 6.40 25.92
C HIS A 560 -13.54 5.06 25.18
N ASP A 561 -12.43 4.34 24.96
CA ASP A 561 -12.37 3.03 24.30
C ASP A 561 -12.92 2.98 22.84
N TYR A 562 -13.03 4.12 22.14
CA TYR A 562 -13.46 4.12 20.74
C TYR A 562 -12.97 5.35 19.97
N ALA A 563 -12.96 5.25 18.64
CA ALA A 563 -12.78 6.39 17.74
C ALA A 563 -14.13 7.03 17.39
N ASP A 564 -14.16 8.35 17.23
CA ASP A 564 -15.37 9.10 16.94
C ASP A 564 -15.50 9.38 15.45
N ILE A 565 -16.63 9.04 14.87
CA ILE A 565 -17.02 9.34 13.47
C ILE A 565 -18.29 10.23 13.39
N ALA A 566 -18.76 10.77 14.51
CA ALA A 566 -19.78 11.80 14.50
C ALA A 566 -19.18 13.14 14.01
N LEU A 567 -19.93 13.87 13.19
CA LEU A 567 -19.56 15.24 12.85
C LEU A 567 -19.71 16.15 14.07
N SER A 568 -18.63 16.78 14.49
CA SER A 568 -18.58 17.59 15.69
C SER A 568 -17.39 18.57 15.66
N PRO A 569 -17.30 19.55 16.57
CA PRO A 569 -16.11 20.38 16.68
C PRO A 569 -14.81 19.59 16.88
N LEU A 570 -14.87 18.39 17.49
CA LEU A 570 -13.71 17.51 17.67
C LEU A 570 -13.22 16.93 16.35
N THR A 571 -14.13 16.64 15.42
CA THR A 571 -13.80 16.20 14.06
C THR A 571 -13.62 17.38 13.09
N GLY A 572 -13.71 18.64 13.59
CA GLY A 572 -13.50 19.87 12.83
C GLY A 572 -14.74 20.42 12.13
N VAL A 573 -15.93 19.97 12.49
CA VAL A 573 -17.19 20.40 11.89
C VAL A 573 -18.09 21.08 12.90
N ASP A 574 -18.43 22.34 12.63
CA ASP A 574 -19.48 23.08 13.36
C ASP A 574 -20.84 22.77 12.70
N VAL A 575 -21.50 21.73 13.20
CA VAL A 575 -22.82 21.29 12.72
C VAL A 575 -23.89 22.38 12.81
N ALA A 576 -23.84 23.21 13.89
CA ALA A 576 -24.82 24.30 14.05
C ALA A 576 -24.65 25.36 12.96
N LYS A 577 -23.43 25.72 12.61
CA LYS A 577 -23.12 26.64 11.51
C LYS A 577 -23.54 26.06 10.16
N VAL A 578 -23.30 24.76 9.91
CA VAL A 578 -23.78 24.10 8.67
C VAL A 578 -25.31 24.25 8.55
N LYS A 579 -26.04 23.89 9.59
CA LYS A 579 -27.52 24.01 9.63
C LYS A 579 -28.00 25.45 9.43
N GLN A 580 -27.29 26.43 10.00
CA GLN A 580 -27.60 27.86 9.82
C GLN A 580 -27.43 28.28 8.34
N ILE A 581 -26.34 27.84 7.69
CA ILE A 581 -26.10 28.12 6.26
C ILE A 581 -27.19 27.48 5.39
N GLU A 582 -27.53 26.24 5.66
CA GLU A 582 -28.57 25.47 4.91
C GLU A 582 -29.97 26.07 5.07
N ALA A 583 -30.27 26.62 6.25
CA ALA A 583 -31.53 27.32 6.48
C ALA A 583 -31.60 28.66 5.74
N ALA A 584 -30.46 29.34 5.57
CA ALA A 584 -30.38 30.65 4.93
C ALA A 584 -30.40 30.60 3.41
N LYS A 585 -29.70 29.62 2.79
CA LYS A 585 -29.54 29.53 1.33
C LYS A 585 -29.53 28.08 0.83
N PRO A 586 -29.95 27.83 -0.43
CA PRO A 586 -29.72 26.54 -1.08
C PRO A 586 -28.23 26.19 -1.02
N THR A 587 -27.91 25.04 -0.44
CA THR A 587 -26.52 24.65 -0.15
C THR A 587 -26.12 23.39 -0.92
N VAL A 588 -24.97 23.47 -1.59
CA VAL A 588 -24.21 22.29 -2.04
C VAL A 588 -23.33 21.86 -0.91
N LEU A 589 -23.67 20.75 -0.27
CA LEU A 589 -22.88 20.15 0.81
C LEU A 589 -21.93 19.10 0.21
N VAL A 590 -20.64 19.30 0.39
CA VAL A 590 -19.59 18.37 -0.02
C VAL A 590 -18.95 17.80 1.25
N ILE A 591 -18.83 16.50 1.34
CA ILE A 591 -18.22 15.84 2.51
C ILE A 591 -17.05 14.97 2.04
N ASN A 592 -15.87 15.16 2.64
CA ASN A 592 -14.71 14.32 2.41
C ASN A 592 -14.80 13.09 3.31
N PHE A 593 -15.03 11.92 2.70
CA PHE A 593 -15.19 10.67 3.40
C PHE A 593 -13.84 9.93 3.52
N ILE A 594 -13.08 10.27 4.54
CA ILE A 594 -11.92 9.45 4.97
C ILE A 594 -12.37 8.30 5.89
N ASN A 595 -13.56 8.43 6.48
CA ASN A 595 -14.32 7.41 7.19
C ASN A 595 -15.80 7.56 6.82
N PRO A 596 -16.66 6.57 7.08
CA PRO A 596 -18.11 6.66 6.86
C PRO A 596 -18.77 7.51 7.94
N TRP A 597 -18.66 8.83 7.83
CA TRP A 597 -19.20 9.80 8.80
C TRP A 597 -20.69 9.65 9.03
N ILE A 598 -21.14 9.86 10.27
CA ILE A 598 -22.56 10.00 10.62
C ILE A 598 -23.03 11.39 10.16
N ILE A 599 -23.86 11.43 9.11
CA ILE A 599 -24.25 12.67 8.40
C ILE A 599 -25.71 13.08 8.59
N ASN A 600 -26.46 12.35 9.41
CA ASN A 600 -27.89 12.49 9.58
C ASN A 600 -28.33 13.88 10.05
N GLU A 601 -27.44 14.67 10.66
CA GLU A 601 -27.74 16.03 11.11
C GLU A 601 -27.56 17.10 10.04
N VAL A 602 -26.67 16.92 9.08
CA VAL A 602 -26.32 17.94 8.06
C VAL A 602 -26.87 17.60 6.67
N GLU A 603 -27.01 16.33 6.34
CA GLU A 603 -27.45 15.90 5.01
C GLU A 603 -28.88 16.39 4.66
N PRO A 604 -29.90 16.35 5.57
CA PRO A 604 -31.27 16.66 5.21
C PRO A 604 -31.50 18.12 4.78
N GLY A 605 -30.73 19.08 5.33
CA GLY A 605 -30.86 20.52 5.05
C GLY A 605 -30.33 20.91 3.68
N ALA A 606 -29.33 20.22 3.15
CA ALA A 606 -28.67 20.54 1.90
C ALA A 606 -29.60 20.44 0.68
N ALA A 607 -29.37 21.23 -0.34
CA ALA A 607 -30.06 21.19 -1.61
C ALA A 607 -29.46 20.15 -2.58
N ALA A 608 -28.15 19.92 -2.49
CA ALA A 608 -27.43 18.83 -3.15
C ALA A 608 -26.31 18.35 -2.24
N VAL A 609 -25.97 17.05 -2.32
CA VAL A 609 -24.96 16.42 -1.48
C VAL A 609 -23.98 15.62 -2.34
N MET A 610 -22.70 15.82 -2.10
CA MET A 610 -21.60 15.14 -2.80
C MET A 610 -20.61 14.54 -1.81
N ALA A 611 -20.01 13.40 -2.18
CA ALA A 611 -18.90 12.81 -1.47
C ALA A 611 -17.59 12.98 -2.24
N THR A 612 -16.50 13.28 -1.51
CA THR A 612 -15.14 13.31 -2.01
C THR A 612 -14.26 12.39 -1.16
N PHE A 613 -13.08 12.02 -1.68
CA PHE A 613 -12.15 11.06 -1.06
C PHE A 613 -10.72 11.54 -1.32
N ASP A 614 -10.30 12.60 -0.63
CA ASP A 614 -9.01 13.27 -0.81
C ASP A 614 -8.76 13.64 -2.29
N VAL A 615 -9.52 14.61 -2.76
CA VAL A 615 -9.47 15.09 -4.15
C VAL A 615 -8.93 16.51 -4.23
N LYS A 616 -8.37 16.87 -5.38
CA LYS A 616 -8.05 18.26 -5.71
C LYS A 616 -9.34 19.06 -5.89
N ALA A 617 -9.31 20.33 -5.43
CA ALA A 617 -10.45 21.23 -5.54
C ALA A 617 -10.87 21.48 -7.00
N GLU A 618 -9.92 21.49 -7.94
CA GLU A 618 -10.18 21.63 -9.37
C GLU A 618 -11.10 20.53 -9.89
N GLY A 619 -10.87 19.27 -9.50
CA GLY A 619 -11.71 18.14 -9.87
C GLY A 619 -13.14 18.29 -9.33
N LEU A 620 -13.28 18.73 -8.07
CA LEU A 620 -14.59 19.02 -7.48
C LEU A 620 -15.32 20.13 -8.24
N LEU A 621 -14.64 21.23 -8.55
CA LEU A 621 -15.25 22.35 -9.26
C LEU A 621 -15.64 22.00 -10.69
N ASP A 622 -14.92 21.14 -11.38
CA ASP A 622 -15.31 20.62 -12.70
C ASP A 622 -16.64 19.88 -12.64
N VAL A 623 -16.87 19.10 -11.60
CA VAL A 623 -18.15 18.40 -11.41
C VAL A 623 -19.25 19.37 -10.98
N VAL A 624 -19.02 20.21 -9.97
CA VAL A 624 -19.99 21.20 -9.49
C VAL A 624 -20.48 22.12 -10.61
N ARG A 625 -19.59 22.51 -11.52
CA ARG A 625 -19.91 23.38 -12.67
C ARG A 625 -20.45 22.62 -13.89
N GLY A 626 -20.55 21.30 -13.85
CA GLY A 626 -21.05 20.48 -14.95
C GLY A 626 -20.09 20.35 -16.14
N ARG A 627 -18.80 20.67 -15.98
CA ARG A 627 -17.77 20.40 -16.96
C ARG A 627 -17.47 18.90 -17.07
N PHE A 628 -17.76 18.18 -16.00
CA PHE A 628 -17.69 16.72 -15.93
C PHE A 628 -18.93 16.18 -15.18
N ALA A 629 -19.62 15.18 -15.74
CA ALA A 629 -20.74 14.54 -15.06
C ALA A 629 -20.25 13.60 -13.97
N PRO A 630 -20.85 13.58 -12.76
CA PRO A 630 -20.46 12.66 -11.72
C PRO A 630 -20.74 11.22 -12.13
N VAL A 631 -19.77 10.36 -11.97
CA VAL A 631 -19.84 8.92 -12.29
C VAL A 631 -19.35 8.04 -11.12
N GLY A 632 -18.80 8.67 -10.08
CA GLY A 632 -18.25 7.99 -8.91
C GLY A 632 -19.29 7.15 -8.18
N LYS A 633 -18.80 6.14 -7.45
CA LYS A 633 -19.58 5.24 -6.62
C LYS A 633 -19.01 5.19 -5.21
N LEU A 634 -19.90 5.13 -4.19
CA LEU A 634 -19.45 5.01 -2.79
C LEU A 634 -18.63 3.73 -2.60
N PRO A 635 -17.42 3.83 -2.06
CA PRO A 635 -16.61 2.67 -1.70
C PRO A 635 -16.96 2.12 -0.30
N LEU A 636 -17.84 2.81 0.43
CA LEU A 636 -18.26 2.54 1.79
C LEU A 636 -19.76 2.77 1.94
N THR A 637 -20.43 2.00 2.80
CA THR A 637 -21.78 2.27 3.26
C THR A 637 -21.75 3.31 4.38
N ILE A 638 -22.58 4.34 4.27
CA ILE A 638 -22.71 5.38 5.28
C ILE A 638 -23.66 4.90 6.38
N PRO A 639 -23.30 4.87 7.67
CA PRO A 639 -24.17 4.44 8.76
C PRO A 639 -25.36 5.40 8.96
N ALA A 640 -26.51 4.85 9.39
CA ALA A 640 -27.71 5.63 9.64
C ALA A 640 -27.52 6.66 10.77
N ASP A 641 -26.93 6.20 11.88
CA ASP A 641 -26.71 6.95 13.10
C ASP A 641 -25.70 6.26 14.01
N GLN A 642 -25.48 6.80 15.21
CA GLN A 642 -24.58 6.21 16.21
C GLN A 642 -25.02 4.81 16.65
N ALA A 643 -26.35 4.56 16.75
CA ALA A 643 -26.85 3.26 17.17
C ALA A 643 -26.55 2.18 16.13
N ALA A 644 -26.55 2.53 14.83
CA ALA A 644 -26.13 1.62 13.76
C ALA A 644 -24.62 1.29 13.88
N VAL A 645 -23.78 2.28 14.18
CA VAL A 645 -22.34 2.09 14.42
C VAL A 645 -22.08 1.21 15.62
N ASP A 646 -22.79 1.43 16.72
CA ASP A 646 -22.61 0.66 17.97
C ASP A 646 -23.06 -0.81 17.84
N ARG A 647 -23.99 -1.09 16.92
CA ARG A 647 -24.47 -2.45 16.62
C ARG A 647 -23.64 -3.17 15.55
N ASN A 648 -22.81 -2.44 14.81
CA ASN A 648 -22.00 -3.02 13.74
C ASN A 648 -21.11 -4.14 14.27
N ALA A 649 -21.07 -5.26 13.55
CA ALA A 649 -20.07 -6.29 13.80
C ALA A 649 -18.74 -5.86 13.16
N PRO A 650 -17.64 -5.69 13.92
CA PRO A 650 -16.40 -5.11 13.39
C PRO A 650 -15.76 -5.92 12.25
N ASP A 651 -16.21 -7.16 12.06
CA ASP A 651 -15.74 -8.09 11.03
C ASP A 651 -16.68 -8.21 9.81
N VAL A 652 -17.78 -7.43 9.78
CA VAL A 652 -18.78 -7.44 8.71
C VAL A 652 -18.83 -6.09 8.00
N PRO A 653 -18.74 -6.03 6.65
CA PRO A 653 -18.95 -4.80 5.91
C PRO A 653 -20.35 -4.21 6.12
N GLY A 654 -20.47 -2.87 6.17
CA GLY A 654 -21.74 -2.20 6.43
C GLY A 654 -22.88 -2.60 5.48
N PHE A 655 -22.59 -2.86 4.20
CA PHE A 655 -23.60 -3.32 3.23
C PHE A 655 -24.09 -4.77 3.50
N ALA A 656 -23.35 -5.54 4.28
CA ALA A 656 -23.63 -6.95 4.57
C ALA A 656 -24.22 -7.16 5.96
N GLU A 657 -24.45 -6.08 6.72
CA GLU A 657 -25.07 -6.15 8.05
C GLU A 657 -26.50 -6.73 7.99
N ALA A 658 -26.85 -7.50 9.01
CA ALA A 658 -28.15 -8.18 9.08
C ALA A 658 -29.32 -7.27 9.45
N PHE A 659 -29.08 -5.98 9.72
CA PHE A 659 -30.06 -4.96 10.08
C PHE A 659 -29.97 -3.75 9.13
N ASP A 660 -30.89 -2.78 9.27
CA ASP A 660 -30.91 -1.57 8.46
C ASP A 660 -29.79 -0.62 8.93
N TYR A 661 -28.56 -0.88 8.46
CA TYR A 661 -27.35 -0.15 8.83
C TYR A 661 -27.21 1.18 8.10
N ALA A 662 -27.62 1.20 6.82
CA ALA A 662 -27.29 2.30 5.93
C ALA A 662 -28.16 3.54 6.17
N TYR A 663 -27.54 4.72 6.12
CA TYR A 663 -28.25 6.00 6.08
C TYR A 663 -29.22 6.06 4.92
N LYS A 664 -30.43 6.58 5.18
CA LYS A 664 -31.50 6.75 4.24
C LYS A 664 -31.84 8.24 4.14
N ASN A 665 -31.69 8.80 2.95
CA ASN A 665 -31.96 10.19 2.71
C ASN A 665 -33.48 10.51 2.65
N ARG A 666 -33.84 11.78 2.56
CA ARG A 666 -35.25 12.24 2.55
C ARG A 666 -36.07 11.78 1.36
N VAL A 667 -35.43 11.30 0.26
CA VAL A 667 -36.11 10.72 -0.90
C VAL A 667 -36.02 9.19 -0.91
N SER A 668 -35.64 8.62 0.22
CA SER A 668 -35.58 7.17 0.47
C SER A 668 -34.45 6.40 -0.21
N ASP A 669 -33.44 7.07 -0.77
CA ASP A 669 -32.24 6.38 -1.25
C ASP A 669 -31.36 5.99 -0.07
N LYS A 670 -30.80 4.77 -0.10
CA LYS A 670 -29.82 4.29 0.85
C LYS A 670 -28.41 4.55 0.33
N TYR A 671 -27.55 5.13 1.19
CA TYR A 671 -26.15 5.36 0.85
C TYR A 671 -25.30 4.14 1.16
N VAL A 672 -25.45 3.13 0.31
CA VAL A 672 -24.72 1.86 0.41
C VAL A 672 -23.51 1.84 -0.53
N PHE A 673 -22.60 0.90 -0.33
CA PHE A 673 -21.53 0.59 -1.28
C PHE A 673 -22.09 0.51 -2.72
N GLY A 674 -21.40 1.16 -3.65
CA GLY A 674 -21.80 1.22 -5.05
C GLY A 674 -22.87 2.26 -5.40
N PHE A 675 -23.43 2.97 -4.41
CA PHE A 675 -24.40 4.05 -4.68
C PHE A 675 -23.69 5.28 -5.29
N GLY A 676 -24.39 5.97 -6.18
CA GLY A 676 -23.96 7.23 -6.79
C GLY A 676 -24.86 7.59 -7.95
N LEU A 677 -25.22 8.86 -8.01
CA LEU A 677 -26.08 9.45 -9.05
C LEU A 677 -25.24 10.11 -10.14
N THR A 678 -25.87 10.42 -11.25
CA THR A 678 -25.32 11.30 -12.30
C THR A 678 -26.29 12.44 -12.57
N TYR A 679 -25.87 13.46 -13.30
CA TYR A 679 -26.79 14.50 -13.73
C TYR A 679 -27.81 13.90 -14.68
N SER A 680 -29.11 14.17 -14.43
CA SER A 680 -30.15 13.87 -15.38
C SER A 680 -29.92 14.70 -16.66
N LYS A 681 -29.96 14.06 -17.82
CA LYS A 681 -29.85 14.71 -19.12
C LYS A 681 -31.02 15.68 -19.35
#